data_d31af05a55723c02bec7fbf510f60103
#
_entry.id   d31af05a55723c02bec7fbf510f60103
#
_cell.length_a   1.000
_cell.length_b   1.000
_cell.length_c   1.000
_cell.angle_alpha   90.00
_cell.angle_beta   90.00
_cell.angle_gamma   90.00
#
_symmetry.space_group_name_H-M   'P 1'
#
loop_
_entity.id
_entity.type
_entity.pdbx_description
1 polymer ?
#
loop_
_entity_poly.entity_id
_entity_poly.type
_entity_poly.pdbx_seq_one_letter_code
_entity_poly.pdbx_strand_id
1 'polypeptide(L)'
;MADTSYGWAGWIARVNLTSGAITEESDVEMQKDYIGGMGFANKIMYDEVPAGVDWMDEENKAVLAVGPLTGAGVPLAGRSTWATLSTYTQDHLVVDCHCGGQLGAMLKYSGHDGLIIEGKADTPVYIFINDDKISIEDASALWGKGTRETTEALCKKHGLECCVAAIGPAGENLLPYACVMNSRSHSAGAGLGAVLGSKKVKAVVVKGTKAVNVADPQMVADLSDYMIAQVLGSNNNHVVPSTQQSWAEYYDKGSRWTAKKGLYWAAAEGGPIETGEPKPFEPNTMGYRCMKSTKDLGPAAEKYTVKMAGCHGCPVRCYAQVKVPQVQEATGYESSGNTCVPNFPFSAYMQPIMQVPGIQEGENKTLTDLSVFYNQLISVTVDDLGLWCNYAQLYRDLAWTYKEGILAEHCTPEQMAEYNFEGIMSGDPTSFIKILLDIASNDTKNKPISWLGHGPYVWADKDHWNRPDWFENKTSALINYRGWPVHHAIECFAQVGGLYNMVFNRDDMIHSAVNLQGCGLPIELKKEMAKEMFGGEDAMDPDKNYTPINEHKVEFAWWSIVTDVLHDSLTLCNWVWPMAMAPAKERSYRGDLDLEAQFYTAVTGQEVTIDDLYKAGERIMTLQRVNTVRGMKDKDGKMGCNDMRNIHDVITEWVFTKDPDIKPFTAGTDKMDREDWKKSLTMLYKRFGWDEELGCPTKQCLADLGLEQESKDLEELGLLVDGGVAYDERTRKYDGLLKKYCGDNPANA
;
A
#
# COMPACT_ATOMS: atom_id res chain seq x y z
N MET A 1 32.64 6.48 -23.90
CA MET A 1 32.34 6.62 -22.47
C MET A 1 30.87 6.36 -22.43
N ALA A 2 30.40 5.38 -21.67
CA ALA A 2 28.98 5.25 -21.45
C ALA A 2 28.46 6.57 -20.85
N ASP A 3 27.36 7.11 -21.37
CA ASP A 3 26.74 8.29 -20.78
C ASP A 3 26.46 7.98 -19.32
N THR A 4 26.94 8.85 -18.44
CA THR A 4 26.73 8.68 -16.99
C THR A 4 25.24 8.85 -16.71
N SER A 5 24.57 7.79 -16.34
CA SER A 5 23.18 7.86 -15.87
C SER A 5 23.17 8.48 -14.47
N TYR A 6 22.34 9.49 -14.26
CA TYR A 6 22.15 10.11 -12.95
C TYR A 6 20.80 9.66 -12.37
N GLY A 7 20.79 9.36 -11.09
CA GLY A 7 19.60 8.86 -10.39
C GLY A 7 19.34 7.35 -10.57
N TRP A 8 19.57 6.84 -11.75
CA TRP A 8 19.50 5.40 -12.03
C TRP A 8 20.87 4.74 -11.95
N ALA A 9 20.88 3.45 -11.61
CA ALA A 9 22.05 2.59 -11.74
C ALA A 9 22.26 2.14 -13.21
N GLY A 10 21.17 2.09 -13.98
CA GLY A 10 21.16 1.78 -15.40
C GLY A 10 21.02 0.29 -15.72
N TRP A 11 20.82 -0.56 -14.71
CA TRP A 11 20.79 -2.01 -14.86
C TRP A 11 19.68 -2.68 -14.05
N ILE A 12 19.07 -3.69 -14.65
CA ILE A 12 18.16 -4.63 -14.01
C ILE A 12 18.80 -6.01 -13.96
N ALA A 13 18.88 -6.60 -12.78
CA ALA A 13 19.34 -7.97 -12.60
C ALA A 13 18.21 -8.94 -12.97
N ARG A 14 18.55 -10.01 -13.68
CA ARG A 14 17.61 -11.10 -14.02
C ARG A 14 18.15 -12.42 -13.51
N VAL A 15 17.33 -13.15 -12.77
CA VAL A 15 17.65 -14.48 -12.21
C VAL A 15 16.64 -15.48 -12.71
N ASN A 16 17.07 -16.40 -13.57
CA ASN A 16 16.26 -17.50 -14.04
C ASN A 16 16.55 -18.74 -13.20
N LEU A 17 15.60 -19.13 -12.39
CA LEU A 17 15.76 -20.21 -11.41
C LEU A 17 15.76 -21.61 -12.03
N THR A 18 15.12 -21.80 -13.19
CA THR A 18 15.06 -23.09 -13.89
C THR A 18 16.39 -23.41 -14.54
N SER A 19 17.01 -22.45 -15.21
CA SER A 19 18.29 -22.61 -15.90
C SER A 19 19.50 -22.32 -15.02
N GLY A 20 19.31 -21.60 -13.90
CA GLY A 20 20.38 -21.04 -13.09
C GLY A 20 21.09 -19.86 -13.74
N ALA A 21 20.60 -19.34 -14.85
CA ALA A 21 21.21 -18.20 -15.54
C ALA A 21 20.97 -16.88 -14.77
N ILE A 22 22.02 -16.08 -14.71
CA ILE A 22 22.00 -14.73 -14.13
C ILE A 22 22.52 -13.78 -15.19
N THR A 23 21.74 -12.76 -15.52
CA THR A 23 22.07 -11.74 -16.52
C THR A 23 21.72 -10.36 -15.99
N GLU A 24 22.28 -9.35 -16.62
CA GLU A 24 21.95 -7.93 -16.40
C GLU A 24 21.50 -7.33 -17.72
N GLU A 25 20.47 -6.50 -17.69
CA GLU A 25 19.94 -5.79 -18.84
C GLU A 25 19.84 -4.30 -18.55
N SER A 26 20.02 -3.47 -19.58
CA SER A 26 19.95 -2.03 -19.43
C SER A 26 18.50 -1.57 -19.35
N ASP A 27 18.21 -0.65 -18.44
CA ASP A 27 16.89 -0.02 -18.27
C ASP A 27 16.79 1.37 -18.93
N VAL A 28 17.86 1.83 -19.61
CA VAL A 28 17.97 3.20 -20.14
C VAL A 28 16.78 3.58 -21.03
N GLU A 29 16.27 2.67 -21.82
CA GLU A 29 15.12 2.92 -22.69
C GLU A 29 13.80 3.14 -21.90
N MET A 30 13.68 2.56 -20.72
CA MET A 30 12.50 2.71 -19.87
C MET A 30 12.55 3.96 -18.98
N GLN A 31 13.74 4.51 -18.68
CA GLN A 31 13.93 5.56 -17.69
C GLN A 31 13.06 6.79 -17.94
N LYS A 32 12.99 7.25 -19.19
CA LYS A 32 12.25 8.45 -19.55
C LYS A 32 10.73 8.29 -19.44
N ASP A 33 10.21 7.16 -19.92
CA ASP A 33 8.78 6.97 -20.12
C ASP A 33 8.10 6.32 -18.92
N TYR A 34 8.83 5.51 -18.14
CA TYR A 34 8.31 4.75 -17.02
C TYR A 34 8.95 5.09 -15.67
N ILE A 35 9.92 6.01 -15.63
CA ILE A 35 10.53 6.57 -14.40
C ILE A 35 11.32 5.53 -13.59
N GLY A 36 10.67 4.48 -13.09
CA GLY A 36 11.21 3.46 -12.18
C GLY A 36 10.08 2.76 -11.42
N GLY A 37 10.38 2.10 -10.30
CA GLY A 37 9.41 1.52 -9.38
C GLY A 37 8.21 0.84 -10.06
N MET A 38 7.02 1.38 -9.84
CA MET A 38 5.79 0.85 -10.42
C MET A 38 5.81 0.87 -11.95
N GLY A 39 6.36 1.91 -12.57
CA GLY A 39 6.42 2.01 -14.04
C GLY A 39 7.27 0.91 -14.64
N PHE A 40 8.48 0.68 -14.14
CA PHE A 40 9.34 -0.41 -14.60
C PHE A 40 8.70 -1.77 -14.37
N ALA A 41 8.20 -2.00 -13.17
CA ALA A 41 7.62 -3.30 -12.82
C ALA A 41 6.40 -3.63 -13.68
N ASN A 42 5.48 -2.69 -13.91
CA ASN A 42 4.30 -2.92 -14.76
C ASN A 42 4.68 -3.08 -16.25
N LYS A 43 5.71 -2.35 -16.74
CA LYS A 43 6.17 -2.50 -18.13
C LYS A 43 6.79 -3.88 -18.36
N ILE A 44 7.65 -4.33 -17.46
CA ILE A 44 8.25 -5.68 -17.52
C ILE A 44 7.17 -6.76 -17.49
N MET A 45 6.19 -6.63 -16.59
CA MET A 45 5.07 -7.58 -16.52
C MET A 45 4.24 -7.57 -17.81
N TYR A 46 4.02 -6.40 -18.42
CA TYR A 46 3.31 -6.29 -19.68
C TYR A 46 4.06 -6.99 -20.83
N ASP A 47 5.34 -6.69 -20.97
CA ASP A 47 6.14 -7.16 -22.11
C ASP A 47 6.43 -8.66 -22.03
N GLU A 48 6.53 -9.22 -20.83
CA GLU A 48 7.13 -10.53 -20.64
C GLU A 48 6.21 -11.59 -20.03
N VAL A 49 5.05 -11.22 -19.47
CA VAL A 49 4.10 -12.19 -18.91
C VAL A 49 2.87 -12.28 -19.80
N PRO A 50 2.67 -13.43 -20.49
CA PRO A 50 1.52 -13.63 -21.36
C PRO A 50 0.19 -13.57 -20.59
N ALA A 51 -0.87 -13.10 -21.26
CA ALA A 51 -2.21 -13.15 -20.70
C ALA A 51 -2.65 -14.60 -20.45
N GLY A 52 -3.31 -14.84 -19.31
CA GLY A 52 -3.84 -16.16 -18.95
C GLY A 52 -2.85 -17.09 -18.25
N VAL A 53 -1.65 -16.64 -17.98
CA VAL A 53 -0.68 -17.34 -17.12
C VAL A 53 -1.22 -17.40 -15.70
N ASP A 54 -1.10 -18.55 -15.03
CA ASP A 54 -1.40 -18.69 -13.61
C ASP A 54 -0.25 -18.15 -12.76
N TRP A 55 -0.57 -17.65 -11.57
CA TRP A 55 0.44 -17.11 -10.66
C TRP A 55 1.50 -18.14 -10.24
N MET A 56 1.20 -19.43 -10.32
CA MET A 56 2.15 -20.52 -10.03
C MET A 56 2.98 -20.98 -11.23
N ASP A 57 2.67 -20.53 -12.44
CA ASP A 57 3.39 -20.93 -13.63
C ASP A 57 4.83 -20.39 -13.65
N GLU A 58 5.72 -21.06 -14.38
CA GLU A 58 7.12 -20.63 -14.52
C GLU A 58 7.24 -19.29 -15.25
N GLU A 59 6.31 -19.01 -16.17
CA GLU A 59 6.21 -17.79 -16.95
C GLU A 59 5.86 -16.56 -16.09
N ASN A 60 5.18 -16.76 -14.96
CA ASN A 60 4.96 -15.66 -14.02
C ASN A 60 6.29 -15.18 -13.44
N LYS A 61 6.40 -13.90 -13.22
CA LYS A 61 7.60 -13.26 -12.66
C LYS A 61 7.29 -12.59 -11.33
N ALA A 62 8.33 -12.40 -10.52
CA ALA A 62 8.34 -11.45 -9.42
C ALA A 62 9.36 -10.36 -9.75
N VAL A 63 8.89 -9.14 -9.92
CA VAL A 63 9.71 -8.00 -10.35
C VAL A 63 9.81 -7.02 -9.19
N LEU A 64 11.03 -6.75 -8.72
CA LEU A 64 11.36 -5.69 -7.77
C LEU A 64 11.97 -4.52 -8.55
N ALA A 65 11.50 -3.31 -8.33
CA ALA A 65 12.06 -2.12 -8.96
C ALA A 65 12.10 -0.91 -8.00
N VAL A 66 13.04 0.00 -8.28
CA VAL A 66 13.21 1.27 -7.55
C VAL A 66 13.26 2.45 -8.51
N GLY A 67 12.98 3.64 -7.98
CA GLY A 67 12.98 4.87 -8.77
C GLY A 67 14.30 5.63 -8.71
N PRO A 68 14.45 6.71 -9.50
CA PRO A 68 15.68 7.50 -9.57
C PRO A 68 16.04 8.22 -8.26
N LEU A 69 15.06 8.50 -7.41
CA LEU A 69 15.27 9.21 -6.15
C LEU A 69 15.77 8.30 -5.02
N THR A 70 15.62 6.98 -5.17
CA THR A 70 16.05 6.00 -4.17
C THR A 70 17.58 6.01 -4.01
N GLY A 71 18.05 6.19 -2.77
CA GLY A 71 19.49 6.19 -2.46
C GLY A 71 20.23 7.46 -2.89
N ALA A 72 19.57 8.43 -3.52
CA ALA A 72 20.14 9.67 -4.04
C ALA A 72 20.21 10.82 -3.01
N GLY A 73 19.93 10.55 -1.73
CA GLY A 73 19.92 11.57 -0.68
C GLY A 73 18.58 12.29 -0.49
N VAL A 74 17.57 11.95 -1.30
CA VAL A 74 16.22 12.53 -1.19
C VAL A 74 15.52 11.94 0.04
N PRO A 75 14.97 12.80 0.95
CA PRO A 75 14.25 12.32 2.12
C PRO A 75 12.96 11.57 1.72
N LEU A 76 12.64 10.52 2.46
CA LEU A 76 11.41 9.72 2.26
C LEU A 76 11.34 8.96 0.92
N ALA A 77 12.47 8.80 0.22
CA ALA A 77 12.61 8.02 -1.02
C ALA A 77 13.20 6.60 -0.76
N GLY A 78 12.82 5.98 0.35
CA GLY A 78 13.32 4.66 0.75
C GLY A 78 12.36 3.50 0.46
N ARG A 79 11.46 3.65 -0.53
CA ARG A 79 10.52 2.62 -0.94
C ARG A 79 11.07 1.75 -2.08
N SER A 80 10.35 0.68 -2.36
CA SER A 80 10.53 -0.19 -3.51
C SER A 80 9.19 -0.76 -3.94
N THR A 81 9.02 -1.05 -5.21
CA THR A 81 7.81 -1.65 -5.76
C THR A 81 8.09 -3.07 -6.22
N TRP A 82 7.19 -3.98 -5.87
CA TRP A 82 7.16 -5.33 -6.42
C TRP A 82 5.93 -5.48 -7.31
N ALA A 83 6.07 -6.21 -8.42
CA ALA A 83 4.94 -6.61 -9.25
C ALA A 83 4.98 -8.11 -9.56
N THR A 84 3.79 -8.70 -9.68
CA THR A 84 3.59 -10.10 -10.03
C THR A 84 2.12 -10.33 -10.44
N LEU A 85 1.72 -11.58 -10.68
CA LEU A 85 0.32 -11.94 -10.82
C LEU A 85 -0.32 -12.18 -9.45
N SER A 86 -1.55 -11.71 -9.28
CA SER A 86 -2.32 -11.86 -8.03
C SER A 86 -2.62 -13.32 -7.72
N THR A 87 -2.52 -13.68 -6.45
CA THR A 87 -2.80 -15.03 -5.94
C THR A 87 -4.24 -15.24 -5.49
N TYR A 88 -5.00 -14.17 -5.25
CA TYR A 88 -6.33 -14.24 -4.63
C TYR A 88 -7.44 -13.54 -5.41
N THR A 89 -7.15 -13.02 -6.60
CA THR A 89 -8.17 -12.54 -7.52
C THR A 89 -8.52 -13.59 -8.57
N GLN A 90 -9.73 -13.50 -9.10
CA GLN A 90 -10.27 -14.53 -9.98
C GLN A 90 -9.44 -14.76 -11.25
N ASP A 91 -8.91 -13.69 -11.83
CA ASP A 91 -8.25 -13.73 -13.14
C ASP A 91 -6.71 -13.62 -13.05
N HIS A 92 -6.15 -13.64 -11.84
CA HIS A 92 -4.71 -13.49 -11.61
C HIS A 92 -4.11 -12.27 -12.33
N LEU A 93 -4.73 -11.11 -12.16
CA LEU A 93 -4.30 -9.87 -12.79
C LEU A 93 -2.91 -9.44 -12.32
N VAL A 94 -2.20 -8.68 -13.14
CA VAL A 94 -0.97 -8.02 -12.72
C VAL A 94 -1.28 -7.07 -11.54
N VAL A 95 -0.56 -7.28 -10.46
CA VAL A 95 -0.65 -6.51 -9.23
C VAL A 95 0.71 -6.01 -8.82
N ASP A 96 0.73 -4.85 -8.20
CA ASP A 96 1.92 -4.32 -7.57
C ASP A 96 1.70 -4.06 -6.07
N CYS A 97 2.79 -3.91 -5.35
CA CYS A 97 2.79 -3.47 -3.96
C CYS A 97 4.02 -2.61 -3.65
N HIS A 98 3.80 -1.59 -2.84
CA HIS A 98 4.79 -0.57 -2.53
C HIS A 98 5.31 -0.73 -1.11
N CYS A 99 6.56 -1.14 -0.96
CA CYS A 99 7.14 -1.57 0.31
C CYS A 99 8.23 -0.61 0.82
N GLY A 100 8.17 -0.29 2.10
CA GLY A 100 9.22 0.49 2.78
C GLY A 100 10.41 -0.36 3.25
N GLY A 101 11.30 0.26 4.01
CA GLY A 101 12.46 -0.40 4.62
C GLY A 101 13.80 0.06 4.07
N GLN A 102 14.75 -0.85 3.95
CA GLN A 102 16.11 -0.56 3.50
C GLN A 102 16.45 -1.22 2.15
N LEU A 103 15.63 -2.18 1.70
CA LEU A 103 15.92 -3.03 0.54
C LEU A 103 16.10 -2.23 -0.75
N GLY A 104 15.21 -1.26 -1.01
CA GLY A 104 15.28 -0.46 -2.24
C GLY A 104 16.59 0.29 -2.36
N ALA A 105 17.02 0.96 -1.29
CA ALA A 105 18.30 1.67 -1.28
C ALA A 105 19.50 0.71 -1.43
N MET A 106 19.47 -0.45 -0.77
CA MET A 106 20.52 -1.46 -0.90
C MET A 106 20.61 -2.03 -2.32
N LEU A 107 19.48 -2.25 -2.98
CA LEU A 107 19.44 -2.66 -4.38
C LEU A 107 20.10 -1.58 -5.28
N LYS A 108 19.74 -0.32 -5.07
CA LYS A 108 20.37 0.79 -5.77
C LYS A 108 21.89 0.83 -5.54
N TYR A 109 22.32 0.67 -4.30
CA TYR A 109 23.76 0.65 -3.94
C TYR A 109 24.49 -0.61 -4.42
N SER A 110 23.79 -1.66 -4.81
CA SER A 110 24.42 -2.79 -5.51
C SER A 110 24.66 -2.50 -7.01
N GLY A 111 24.07 -1.41 -7.53
CA GLY A 111 24.20 -1.02 -8.93
C GLY A 111 23.03 -1.47 -9.79
N HIS A 112 21.86 -1.71 -9.19
CA HIS A 112 20.68 -2.17 -9.92
C HIS A 112 19.45 -1.32 -9.59
N ASP A 113 18.63 -1.06 -10.61
CA ASP A 113 17.34 -0.41 -10.50
C ASP A 113 16.19 -1.41 -10.37
N GLY A 114 16.47 -2.69 -10.62
CA GLY A 114 15.49 -3.74 -10.50
C GLY A 114 16.08 -5.14 -10.39
N LEU A 115 15.22 -6.09 -10.02
CA LEU A 115 15.49 -7.53 -10.00
C LEU A 115 14.28 -8.25 -10.58
N ILE A 116 14.51 -9.07 -11.61
CA ILE A 116 13.52 -9.97 -12.19
C ILE A 116 13.81 -11.40 -11.73
N ILE A 117 12.85 -12.04 -11.11
CA ILE A 117 12.90 -13.44 -10.70
C ILE A 117 11.94 -14.23 -11.56
N GLU A 118 12.45 -15.16 -12.34
CA GLU A 118 11.68 -15.98 -13.27
C GLU A 118 12.04 -17.46 -13.16
N GLY A 119 11.24 -18.34 -13.78
CA GLY A 119 11.40 -19.77 -13.67
C GLY A 119 11.08 -20.30 -12.27
N LYS A 120 11.58 -21.52 -11.98
CA LYS A 120 11.30 -22.22 -10.71
C LYS A 120 12.50 -23.07 -10.31
N ALA A 121 12.92 -22.98 -9.05
CA ALA A 121 14.01 -23.79 -8.53
C ALA A 121 13.51 -25.21 -8.15
N ASP A 122 14.38 -26.23 -8.27
CA ASP A 122 14.09 -27.59 -7.86
C ASP A 122 14.05 -27.77 -6.33
N THR A 123 14.90 -27.02 -5.64
CA THR A 123 15.05 -27.03 -4.17
C THR A 123 14.95 -25.60 -3.62
N PRO A 124 14.69 -25.42 -2.33
CA PRO A 124 14.66 -24.08 -1.74
C PRO A 124 15.97 -23.33 -1.92
N VAL A 125 15.86 -22.09 -2.40
CA VAL A 125 17.00 -21.20 -2.65
C VAL A 125 16.76 -19.81 -2.05
N TYR A 126 17.83 -19.04 -1.91
CA TYR A 126 17.76 -17.59 -1.78
C TYR A 126 18.67 -16.91 -2.80
N ILE A 127 18.32 -15.72 -3.21
CA ILE A 127 19.12 -14.91 -4.13
C ILE A 127 19.99 -13.99 -3.29
N PHE A 128 21.30 -13.98 -3.54
CA PHE A 128 22.24 -13.08 -2.88
C PHE A 128 22.87 -12.15 -3.90
N ILE A 129 22.63 -10.85 -3.73
CA ILE A 129 23.21 -9.76 -4.52
C ILE A 129 24.24 -9.06 -3.64
N ASN A 130 25.50 -9.05 -4.07
CA ASN A 130 26.62 -8.37 -3.43
C ASN A 130 27.36 -7.55 -4.46
N ASP A 131 26.91 -6.32 -4.65
CA ASP A 131 27.31 -5.48 -5.79
C ASP A 131 27.11 -6.23 -7.13
N ASP A 132 28.14 -6.35 -7.96
CA ASP A 132 28.08 -7.04 -9.26
C ASP A 132 28.03 -8.57 -9.15
N LYS A 133 28.08 -9.13 -7.95
CA LYS A 133 28.06 -10.58 -7.76
C LYS A 133 26.69 -11.03 -7.31
N ILE A 134 26.01 -11.70 -8.21
CA ILE A 134 24.71 -12.28 -7.93
C ILE A 134 24.85 -13.80 -7.91
N SER A 135 24.26 -14.46 -6.92
CA SER A 135 24.27 -15.92 -6.78
C SER A 135 22.93 -16.47 -6.33
N ILE A 136 22.65 -17.70 -6.72
CA ILE A 136 21.55 -18.52 -6.21
C ILE A 136 22.15 -19.48 -5.18
N GLU A 137 21.72 -19.37 -3.93
CA GLU A 137 22.28 -20.06 -2.79
C GLU A 137 21.26 -21.06 -2.20
N ASP A 138 21.72 -22.16 -1.61
CA ASP A 138 20.86 -23.12 -0.95
C ASP A 138 20.18 -22.54 0.29
N ALA A 139 18.85 -22.69 0.36
CA ALA A 139 18.00 -22.28 1.48
C ALA A 139 17.33 -23.44 2.20
N SER A 140 17.71 -24.70 1.93
CA SER A 140 17.05 -25.89 2.49
C SER A 140 17.00 -25.89 4.02
N ALA A 141 18.04 -25.37 4.68
CA ALA A 141 18.08 -25.26 6.14
C ALA A 141 17.21 -24.13 6.70
N LEU A 142 16.73 -23.20 5.84
CA LEU A 142 15.88 -22.06 6.20
C LEU A 142 14.41 -22.32 5.88
N TRP A 143 14.11 -23.34 5.08
CA TRP A 143 12.74 -23.69 4.74
C TRP A 143 12.00 -24.21 5.98
N GLY A 144 10.78 -23.74 6.18
CA GLY A 144 10.01 -23.96 7.41
C GLY A 144 10.29 -22.96 8.53
N LYS A 145 11.31 -22.09 8.37
CA LYS A 145 11.64 -21.07 9.35
C LYS A 145 10.80 -19.80 9.13
N GLY A 146 10.51 -19.08 10.23
CA GLY A 146 9.90 -17.76 10.16
C GLY A 146 10.80 -16.72 9.48
N THR A 147 10.22 -15.60 9.11
CA THR A 147 10.94 -14.51 8.43
C THR A 147 12.05 -13.95 9.31
N ARG A 148 11.86 -13.91 10.62
CA ARG A 148 12.82 -13.37 11.59
C ARG A 148 14.04 -14.26 11.72
N GLU A 149 13.85 -15.56 11.97
CA GLU A 149 14.96 -16.51 12.05
C GLU A 149 15.75 -16.55 10.75
N THR A 150 15.04 -16.51 9.62
CA THR A 150 15.65 -16.42 8.28
C THR A 150 16.49 -15.17 8.13
N THR A 151 15.95 -13.99 8.47
CA THR A 151 16.66 -12.73 8.40
C THR A 151 17.91 -12.72 9.28
N GLU A 152 17.80 -13.21 10.51
CA GLU A 152 18.91 -13.28 11.45
C GLU A 152 20.03 -14.22 10.99
N ALA A 153 19.66 -15.37 10.45
CA ALA A 153 20.63 -16.34 9.92
C ALA A 153 21.38 -15.77 8.71
N LEU A 154 20.67 -15.10 7.79
CA LEU A 154 21.26 -14.51 6.58
C LEU A 154 22.10 -13.27 6.91
N CYS A 155 21.68 -12.42 7.81
CA CYS A 155 22.50 -11.30 8.30
C CYS A 155 23.75 -11.78 9.04
N LYS A 156 23.67 -12.87 9.78
CA LYS A 156 24.83 -13.48 10.42
C LYS A 156 25.83 -14.02 9.39
N LYS A 157 25.33 -14.59 8.29
CA LYS A 157 26.15 -15.17 7.21
C LYS A 157 26.80 -14.11 6.35
N HIS A 158 26.05 -13.06 5.95
CA HIS A 158 26.48 -12.09 4.93
C HIS A 158 26.90 -10.71 5.46
N GLY A 159 26.70 -10.47 6.76
CA GLY A 159 26.97 -9.19 7.42
C GLY A 159 25.70 -8.48 7.85
N LEU A 160 25.78 -7.74 8.96
CA LEU A 160 24.63 -7.01 9.52
C LEU A 160 24.15 -5.83 8.65
N GLU A 161 24.98 -5.42 7.70
CA GLU A 161 24.70 -4.37 6.72
C GLU A 161 23.86 -4.85 5.55
N CYS A 162 23.66 -6.16 5.36
CA CYS A 162 22.79 -6.63 4.30
C CYS A 162 21.29 -6.43 4.64
N CYS A 163 20.49 -6.28 3.61
CA CYS A 163 19.03 -6.25 3.70
C CYS A 163 18.46 -7.58 3.24
N VAL A 164 17.45 -8.06 3.95
CA VAL A 164 16.81 -9.34 3.67
C VAL A 164 15.31 -9.10 3.47
N ALA A 165 14.80 -9.56 2.33
CA ALA A 165 13.38 -9.72 2.08
C ALA A 165 13.06 -11.21 2.07
N ALA A 166 12.26 -11.70 3.01
CA ALA A 166 12.04 -13.12 3.23
C ALA A 166 10.56 -13.49 3.26
N ILE A 167 10.25 -14.70 2.80
CA ILE A 167 8.95 -15.32 3.03
C ILE A 167 8.96 -16.16 4.29
N GLY A 168 7.79 -16.23 4.95
CA GLY A 168 7.55 -17.13 6.07
C GLY A 168 6.84 -18.41 5.64
N PRO A 169 6.44 -19.25 6.61
CA PRO A 169 5.70 -20.50 6.36
C PRO A 169 4.45 -20.32 5.51
N ALA A 170 3.74 -19.19 5.62
CA ALA A 170 2.57 -18.91 4.78
C ALA A 170 2.91 -18.91 3.29
N GLY A 171 4.02 -18.26 2.90
CA GLY A 171 4.50 -18.24 1.51
C GLY A 171 4.96 -19.62 1.05
N GLU A 172 5.70 -20.35 1.89
CA GLU A 172 6.17 -21.71 1.59
C GLU A 172 5.01 -22.69 1.37
N ASN A 173 3.90 -22.49 2.10
CA ASN A 173 2.69 -23.28 1.98
C ASN A 173 1.73 -22.76 0.90
N LEU A 174 2.16 -21.80 0.09
CA LEU A 174 1.38 -21.23 -1.02
C LEU A 174 0.04 -20.60 -0.59
N LEU A 175 0.00 -20.03 0.61
CA LEU A 175 -1.20 -19.34 1.08
C LEU A 175 -1.39 -18.04 0.31
N PRO A 176 -2.54 -17.82 -0.37
CA PRO A 176 -2.75 -16.62 -1.19
C PRO A 176 -2.50 -15.29 -0.48
N TYR A 177 -2.78 -15.18 0.82
CA TYR A 177 -2.50 -14.00 1.63
C TYR A 177 -1.08 -13.94 2.20
N ALA A 178 -0.13 -14.68 1.63
CA ALA A 178 1.26 -14.59 2.05
C ALA A 178 1.95 -13.32 1.52
N CYS A 179 2.82 -12.75 2.33
CA CYS A 179 3.63 -11.59 1.99
C CYS A 179 5.13 -11.86 2.11
N VAL A 180 5.91 -10.91 1.60
CA VAL A 180 7.37 -10.84 1.79
C VAL A 180 7.67 -9.80 2.85
N MET A 181 8.42 -10.20 3.88
CA MET A 181 8.84 -9.29 4.95
C MET A 181 10.19 -8.66 4.62
N ASN A 182 10.22 -7.33 4.57
CA ASN A 182 11.41 -6.55 4.35
C ASN A 182 11.87 -5.90 5.65
N SER A 183 13.12 -6.13 6.03
CA SER A 183 13.77 -5.44 7.16
C SER A 183 12.99 -5.51 8.49
N ARG A 184 12.27 -6.58 8.73
CA ARG A 184 11.54 -6.92 9.97
C ARG A 184 10.28 -6.11 10.28
N SER A 185 9.85 -5.19 9.44
CA SER A 185 8.72 -4.32 9.77
C SER A 185 7.95 -3.76 8.59
N HIS A 186 8.33 -4.11 7.38
CA HIS A 186 7.63 -3.71 6.17
C HIS A 186 7.32 -4.95 5.35
N SER A 187 6.11 -5.02 4.83
CA SER A 187 5.69 -6.14 4.00
C SER A 187 5.40 -5.70 2.57
N ALA A 188 5.72 -6.57 1.64
CA ALA A 188 5.23 -6.54 0.28
C ALA A 188 4.10 -7.55 0.17
N GLY A 189 2.88 -7.07 0.00
CA GLY A 189 1.64 -7.86 0.03
C GLY A 189 1.30 -8.50 -1.31
N ALA A 190 0.04 -8.43 -1.67
CA ALA A 190 -0.50 -8.85 -2.97
C ALA A 190 -0.27 -10.33 -3.33
N GLY A 191 -0.03 -11.18 -2.33
CA GLY A 191 0.25 -12.59 -2.55
C GLY A 191 1.69 -12.91 -2.97
N LEU A 192 2.57 -11.91 -3.03
CA LEU A 192 3.95 -12.07 -3.46
C LEU A 192 4.69 -13.17 -2.68
N GLY A 193 4.38 -13.36 -1.39
CA GLY A 193 4.96 -14.43 -0.59
C GLY A 193 4.66 -15.82 -1.15
N ALA A 194 3.45 -16.07 -1.61
CA ALA A 194 3.06 -17.33 -2.24
C ALA A 194 3.72 -17.51 -3.62
N VAL A 195 3.85 -16.44 -4.40
CA VAL A 195 4.56 -16.48 -5.68
C VAL A 195 6.02 -16.85 -5.48
N LEU A 196 6.73 -16.23 -4.54
CA LEU A 196 8.11 -16.63 -4.23
C LEU A 196 8.17 -18.05 -3.68
N GLY A 197 7.19 -18.48 -2.88
CA GLY A 197 7.05 -19.86 -2.40
C GLY A 197 6.88 -20.87 -3.54
N SER A 198 6.05 -20.58 -4.54
CA SER A 198 5.87 -21.43 -5.73
C SER A 198 7.16 -21.58 -6.54
N LYS A 199 8.00 -20.56 -6.56
CA LYS A 199 9.32 -20.55 -7.19
C LYS A 199 10.43 -21.12 -6.28
N LYS A 200 10.08 -21.51 -5.05
CA LYS A 200 11.00 -21.98 -3.99
C LYS A 200 12.08 -20.95 -3.59
N VAL A 201 11.77 -19.68 -3.68
CA VAL A 201 12.65 -18.59 -3.23
C VAL A 201 12.31 -18.23 -1.79
N LYS A 202 13.21 -18.54 -0.87
CA LYS A 202 13.06 -18.25 0.57
C LYS A 202 13.30 -16.78 0.88
N ALA A 203 14.28 -16.17 0.21
CA ALA A 203 14.66 -14.79 0.45
C ALA A 203 15.41 -14.17 -0.71
N VAL A 204 15.39 -12.83 -0.73
CA VAL A 204 16.33 -11.98 -1.49
C VAL A 204 17.19 -11.24 -0.49
N VAL A 205 18.50 -11.38 -0.61
CA VAL A 205 19.50 -10.75 0.26
C VAL A 205 20.32 -9.77 -0.57
N VAL A 206 20.37 -8.52 -0.16
CA VAL A 206 21.07 -7.48 -0.91
C VAL A 206 22.08 -6.78 -0.02
N LYS A 207 23.30 -6.65 -0.53
CA LYS A 207 24.39 -5.87 0.03
C LYS A 207 24.99 -5.01 -1.07
N GLY A 208 24.83 -3.70 -0.97
CA GLY A 208 25.29 -2.73 -1.93
C GLY A 208 26.28 -1.76 -1.30
N THR A 209 27.35 -1.44 -2.03
CA THR A 209 28.40 -0.51 -1.57
C THR A 209 28.70 0.60 -2.58
N LYS A 210 28.05 0.59 -3.76
CA LYS A 210 28.25 1.59 -4.81
C LYS A 210 27.52 2.90 -4.47
N ALA A 211 27.96 3.98 -5.10
CA ALA A 211 27.31 5.27 -5.02
C ALA A 211 26.26 5.42 -6.11
N VAL A 212 25.22 6.21 -5.83
CA VAL A 212 24.29 6.72 -6.84
C VAL A 212 24.86 8.02 -7.41
N ASN A 213 24.94 8.13 -8.73
CA ASN A 213 25.33 9.37 -9.37
C ASN A 213 24.15 10.36 -9.30
N VAL A 214 24.43 11.59 -8.87
CA VAL A 214 23.43 12.66 -8.76
C VAL A 214 23.93 13.84 -9.60
N ALA A 215 23.06 14.40 -10.43
CA ALA A 215 23.45 15.47 -11.37
C ALA A 215 23.81 16.76 -10.61
N ASP A 216 23.02 17.16 -9.64
CA ASP A 216 23.27 18.31 -8.77
C ASP A 216 23.14 17.93 -7.29
N PRO A 217 24.20 17.37 -6.67
CA PRO A 217 24.17 16.99 -5.26
C PRO A 217 23.93 18.16 -4.30
N GLN A 218 24.37 19.37 -4.66
CA GLN A 218 24.17 20.56 -3.82
C GLN A 218 22.70 20.95 -3.81
N MET A 219 22.05 20.98 -4.96
CA MET A 219 20.61 21.26 -5.05
C MET A 219 19.80 20.21 -4.31
N VAL A 220 20.14 18.91 -4.38
CA VAL A 220 19.47 17.86 -3.58
C VAL A 220 19.62 18.13 -2.10
N ALA A 221 20.80 18.55 -1.62
CA ALA A 221 21.01 18.89 -0.21
C ALA A 221 20.17 20.10 0.20
N ASP A 222 20.19 21.17 -0.60
CA ASP A 222 19.45 22.42 -0.33
C ASP A 222 17.93 22.18 -0.31
N LEU A 223 17.39 21.40 -1.27
CA LEU A 223 15.99 21.02 -1.30
C LEU A 223 15.62 20.12 -0.11
N SER A 224 16.51 19.23 0.30
CA SER A 224 16.31 18.36 1.47
C SER A 224 16.24 19.17 2.77
N ASP A 225 17.15 20.12 2.95
CA ASP A 225 17.14 21.03 4.08
C ASP A 225 15.90 21.92 4.08
N TYR A 226 15.53 22.48 2.94
CA TYR A 226 14.30 23.24 2.76
C TYR A 226 13.06 22.39 3.10
N MET A 227 12.94 21.21 2.55
CA MET A 227 11.83 20.32 2.79
C MET A 227 11.69 19.95 4.27
N ILE A 228 12.80 19.58 4.92
CA ILE A 228 12.80 19.21 6.34
C ILE A 228 12.49 20.42 7.22
N ALA A 229 13.13 21.56 6.98
CA ALA A 229 13.01 22.72 7.84
C ALA A 229 11.71 23.49 7.64
N GLN A 230 11.27 23.68 6.40
CA GLN A 230 10.16 24.58 6.05
C GLN A 230 8.85 23.84 5.78
N VAL A 231 8.91 22.65 5.22
CA VAL A 231 7.71 21.90 4.82
C VAL A 231 7.30 20.87 5.87
N LEU A 232 8.23 20.02 6.32
CA LEU A 232 7.95 19.04 7.38
C LEU A 232 7.95 19.65 8.79
N GLY A 233 8.68 20.74 8.98
CA GLY A 233 8.87 21.39 10.28
C GLY A 233 10.05 20.85 11.07
N SER A 234 10.83 21.76 11.63
CA SER A 234 12.21 21.52 12.05
C SER A 234 12.44 21.23 13.53
N ASN A 235 11.47 21.21 14.39
CA ASN A 235 11.68 21.20 15.84
C ASN A 235 12.17 19.87 16.41
N ASN A 236 13.25 19.29 15.88
CA ASN A 236 13.81 18.00 16.29
C ASN A 236 12.82 16.84 16.32
N ASN A 237 11.64 17.04 15.85
CA ASN A 237 10.50 16.19 16.04
C ASN A 237 9.79 15.94 14.74
N HIS A 238 10.45 15.99 13.64
CA HIS A 238 10.00 15.64 12.30
C HIS A 238 8.49 15.38 12.19
N VAL A 239 7.80 16.41 11.92
CA VAL A 239 6.40 16.48 12.11
C VAL A 239 5.73 16.11 10.80
N VAL A 240 5.00 15.04 10.79
CA VAL A 240 4.17 14.69 9.66
C VAL A 240 2.75 15.12 9.95
N PRO A 241 2.15 15.95 9.10
CA PRO A 241 0.74 16.21 9.15
C PRO A 241 0.00 14.89 9.02
N SER A 242 -0.87 14.60 9.93
CA SER A 242 -1.78 13.48 9.79
C SER A 242 -3.18 14.01 9.69
N THR A 243 -3.94 13.24 8.98
CA THR A 243 -5.37 13.39 8.84
C THR A 243 -6.13 13.53 10.15
N GLN A 244 -5.52 13.15 11.27
CA GLN A 244 -6.21 12.97 12.54
C GLN A 244 -5.65 13.82 13.68
N GLN A 245 -4.70 14.70 13.40
CA GLN A 245 -4.14 15.59 14.41
C GLN A 245 -4.51 17.04 14.09
N SER A 246 -4.91 17.82 15.11
CA SER A 246 -5.11 19.24 14.90
C SER A 246 -3.78 19.94 14.60
N TRP A 247 -3.75 20.82 13.62
CA TRP A 247 -2.56 21.58 13.26
C TRP A 247 -2.08 22.49 14.37
N ALA A 248 -2.99 23.06 15.19
CA ALA A 248 -2.64 23.88 16.32
C ALA A 248 -1.88 23.07 17.38
N GLU A 249 -2.37 21.88 17.69
CA GLU A 249 -1.71 20.99 18.65
C GLU A 249 -0.35 20.48 18.14
N TYR A 250 -0.29 20.20 16.87
CA TYR A 250 0.89 19.84 16.16
C TYR A 250 1.95 20.93 16.17
N TYR A 251 1.55 22.17 15.89
CA TYR A 251 2.41 23.32 15.85
C TYR A 251 2.94 23.71 17.24
N ASP A 252 2.07 23.68 18.25
CA ASP A 252 2.41 24.15 19.60
C ASP A 252 3.10 23.08 20.47
N LYS A 253 2.84 21.81 20.23
CA LYS A 253 3.34 20.70 21.06
C LYS A 253 4.45 19.86 20.42
N GLY A 254 4.83 20.18 19.19
CA GLY A 254 5.87 19.47 18.46
C GLY A 254 5.40 18.14 17.86
N SER A 255 6.33 17.30 17.48
CA SER A 255 6.09 16.10 16.70
C SER A 255 5.11 15.12 17.33
N ARG A 256 4.22 14.67 16.51
CA ARG A 256 3.37 13.52 16.77
C ARG A 256 4.15 12.18 16.78
N TRP A 257 5.33 12.14 16.20
CA TRP A 257 6.19 10.98 16.04
C TRP A 257 7.36 11.02 17.03
N THR A 258 7.10 10.81 18.29
CA THR A 258 8.15 10.72 19.30
C THR A 258 8.24 9.30 19.85
N ALA A 259 9.37 8.97 20.49
CA ALA A 259 9.51 7.69 21.18
C ALA A 259 8.42 7.47 22.23
N LYS A 260 7.89 8.55 22.81
CA LYS A 260 6.80 8.51 23.79
C LYS A 260 5.46 8.23 23.17
N LYS A 261 5.19 8.81 22.01
CA LYS A 261 3.87 8.77 21.39
C LYS A 261 3.76 7.65 20.37
N GLY A 262 4.79 7.41 19.58
CA GLY A 262 4.77 6.42 18.52
C GLY A 262 3.64 6.64 17.53
N LEU A 263 3.41 5.67 16.67
CA LEU A 263 2.37 5.74 15.65
C LEU A 263 0.95 5.69 16.22
N TYR A 264 0.75 5.02 17.33
CA TYR A 264 -0.56 4.93 17.99
C TYR A 264 -1.20 6.27 18.28
N TRP A 265 -0.37 7.23 18.54
CA TRP A 265 -0.79 8.55 18.95
C TRP A 265 -1.41 9.35 17.82
N ALA A 266 -0.96 9.05 16.62
CA ALA A 266 -1.42 9.72 15.43
C ALA A 266 -2.91 9.59 15.18
N ALA A 267 -3.45 8.44 15.46
CA ALA A 267 -4.86 8.15 15.25
C ALA A 267 -5.76 8.66 16.39
N ALA A 268 -5.20 9.02 17.54
CA ALA A 268 -5.96 9.34 18.74
C ALA A 268 -6.20 10.83 18.97
N GLU A 269 -5.38 11.70 18.40
CA GLU A 269 -5.37 13.14 18.71
C GLU A 269 -5.94 14.03 17.61
N GLY A 270 -6.62 13.45 16.61
CA GLY A 270 -7.14 14.20 15.47
C GLY A 270 -8.34 15.08 15.81
N GLY A 271 -8.36 16.27 15.24
CA GLY A 271 -9.49 17.16 15.24
C GLY A 271 -9.21 18.38 14.37
N PRO A 272 -10.23 19.04 13.86
CA PRO A 272 -10.04 20.26 13.10
C PRO A 272 -9.45 21.37 13.98
N ILE A 273 -8.48 22.09 13.46
CA ILE A 273 -7.83 23.21 14.12
C ILE A 273 -8.84 24.26 14.60
N GLU A 274 -9.89 24.45 13.86
CA GLU A 274 -10.89 25.52 14.06
C GLU A 274 -11.72 25.36 15.31
N THR A 275 -11.98 24.12 15.72
CA THR A 275 -12.91 23.85 16.81
C THR A 275 -12.21 23.47 18.10
N GLY A 276 -10.93 23.14 18.06
CA GLY A 276 -10.20 22.61 19.23
C GLY A 276 -10.70 21.25 19.72
N GLU A 277 -11.78 20.76 19.12
CA GLU A 277 -12.44 19.50 19.46
C GLU A 277 -12.41 18.58 18.23
N PRO A 278 -11.93 17.33 18.38
CA PRO A 278 -12.08 16.36 17.32
C PRO A 278 -13.56 16.14 17.02
N LYS A 279 -13.96 16.16 15.75
CA LYS A 279 -15.26 15.58 15.36
C LYS A 279 -15.22 14.12 15.80
N PRO A 280 -16.01 13.70 16.79
CA PRO A 280 -15.99 12.31 17.21
C PRO A 280 -16.46 11.45 16.04
N PHE A 281 -15.78 10.34 15.80
CA PHE A 281 -16.37 9.31 14.97
C PHE A 281 -17.67 8.84 15.59
N GLU A 282 -18.61 8.46 14.76
CA GLU A 282 -19.87 7.92 15.25
C GLU A 282 -19.64 6.75 16.21
N PRO A 283 -20.31 6.73 17.37
CA PRO A 283 -20.18 5.63 18.31
C PRO A 283 -20.47 4.26 17.65
N ASN A 284 -19.68 3.26 18.02
CA ASN A 284 -19.76 1.90 17.50
C ASN A 284 -19.30 1.66 16.06
N THR A 285 -18.71 2.64 15.41
CA THR A 285 -18.04 2.43 14.13
C THR A 285 -16.61 1.90 14.31
N MET A 286 -16.04 1.35 13.24
CA MET A 286 -14.65 0.91 13.26
C MET A 286 -13.69 2.06 13.52
N GLY A 287 -13.92 3.22 12.91
CA GLY A 287 -13.11 4.42 13.15
C GLY A 287 -13.12 4.85 14.61
N TYR A 288 -14.27 4.90 15.23
CA TYR A 288 -14.40 5.22 16.65
C TYR A 288 -13.63 4.23 17.54
N ARG A 289 -13.74 2.95 17.25
CA ARG A 289 -13.07 1.89 18.01
C ARG A 289 -11.57 1.94 17.86
N CYS A 290 -11.07 2.14 16.63
CA CYS A 290 -9.64 2.32 16.37
C CYS A 290 -9.09 3.51 17.12
N MET A 291 -9.76 4.66 17.08
CA MET A 291 -9.33 5.87 17.78
C MET A 291 -9.31 5.69 19.28
N LYS A 292 -10.35 5.12 19.85
CA LYS A 292 -10.43 4.87 21.29
C LYS A 292 -9.34 3.92 21.75
N SER A 293 -9.16 2.81 21.02
CA SER A 293 -8.09 1.85 21.29
C SER A 293 -6.71 2.49 21.23
N THR A 294 -6.47 3.34 20.23
CA THR A 294 -5.19 4.02 20.07
C THR A 294 -4.90 4.98 21.22
N LYS A 295 -5.90 5.75 21.64
CA LYS A 295 -5.78 6.67 22.77
C LYS A 295 -5.44 5.93 24.07
N ASP A 296 -6.01 4.77 24.29
CA ASP A 296 -5.78 3.97 25.49
C ASP A 296 -4.46 3.19 25.39
N LEU A 297 -4.12 2.68 24.19
CA LEU A 297 -2.93 1.85 23.97
C LEU A 297 -1.63 2.66 23.87
N GLY A 298 -1.68 3.89 23.37
CA GLY A 298 -0.49 4.72 23.17
C GLY A 298 0.36 4.85 24.44
N PRO A 299 -0.19 5.33 25.57
CA PRO A 299 0.54 5.43 26.83
C PRO A 299 1.03 4.09 27.38
N ALA A 300 0.27 3.02 27.19
CA ALA A 300 0.67 1.68 27.61
C ALA A 300 1.82 1.14 26.75
N ALA A 301 1.80 1.37 25.47
CA ALA A 301 2.85 0.95 24.54
C ALA A 301 4.16 1.75 24.74
N GLU A 302 4.06 3.00 25.20
CA GLU A 302 5.22 3.88 25.44
C GLU A 302 6.27 3.21 26.32
N LYS A 303 5.86 2.56 27.40
CA LYS A 303 6.76 1.89 28.35
C LYS A 303 7.58 0.76 27.71
N TYR A 304 7.09 0.20 26.60
CA TYR A 304 7.75 -0.89 25.88
C TYR A 304 8.53 -0.43 24.64
N THR A 305 8.42 0.84 24.28
CA THR A 305 9.12 1.39 23.12
C THR A 305 10.62 1.53 23.40
N VAL A 306 11.43 0.86 22.58
CA VAL A 306 12.89 0.89 22.70
C VAL A 306 13.46 2.04 21.86
N LYS A 307 12.98 2.20 20.62
CA LYS A 307 13.39 3.27 19.72
C LYS A 307 12.37 3.49 18.61
N MET A 308 12.40 4.69 18.04
CA MET A 308 11.73 4.97 16.77
C MET A 308 12.63 4.56 15.60
N ALA A 309 12.04 3.99 14.56
CA ALA A 309 12.73 3.54 13.36
C ALA A 309 11.99 3.98 12.10
N GLY A 310 12.66 3.92 10.96
CA GLY A 310 12.12 4.36 9.66
C GLY A 310 12.79 3.66 8.49
N CYS A 311 12.26 3.92 7.30
CA CYS A 311 12.87 3.51 6.05
C CYS A 311 14.23 4.20 5.83
N HIS A 312 14.95 3.80 4.80
CA HIS A 312 16.22 4.43 4.43
C HIS A 312 16.06 5.94 4.20
N GLY A 313 16.95 6.75 4.78
CA GLY A 313 16.93 8.21 4.62
C GLY A 313 15.67 8.93 5.17
N CYS A 314 14.82 8.24 5.94
CA CYS A 314 13.57 8.82 6.40
C CYS A 314 13.73 9.60 7.71
N PRO A 315 13.49 10.92 7.72
CA PRO A 315 13.55 11.72 8.94
C PRO A 315 12.34 11.50 9.85
N VAL A 316 11.23 11.01 9.33
CA VAL A 316 9.96 10.86 10.05
C VAL A 316 9.97 9.73 11.05
N ARG A 317 10.60 8.61 10.73
CA ARG A 317 10.71 7.44 11.61
C ARG A 317 9.37 7.03 12.19
N CYS A 318 8.44 6.60 11.31
CA CYS A 318 7.03 6.42 11.64
C CYS A 318 6.68 5.10 12.35
N TYR A 319 7.64 4.23 12.65
CA TYR A 319 7.36 3.03 13.43
C TYR A 319 8.26 2.91 14.66
N ALA A 320 7.73 2.28 15.69
CA ALA A 320 8.46 2.02 16.91
C ALA A 320 8.99 0.58 16.94
N GLN A 321 10.19 0.40 17.43
CA GLN A 321 10.60 -0.92 17.90
C GLN A 321 10.21 -1.05 19.37
N VAL A 322 9.47 -2.10 19.68
CA VAL A 322 8.95 -2.37 21.01
C VAL A 322 9.47 -3.71 21.54
N LYS A 323 9.64 -3.78 22.85
CA LYS A 323 10.03 -4.99 23.56
C LYS A 323 9.01 -5.25 24.66
N VAL A 324 8.14 -6.23 24.45
CA VAL A 324 7.12 -6.65 25.40
C VAL A 324 7.54 -7.97 26.02
N PRO A 325 7.88 -8.02 27.33
CA PRO A 325 8.41 -9.24 27.96
C PRO A 325 7.51 -10.47 27.79
N GLN A 326 6.21 -10.30 27.90
CA GLN A 326 5.24 -11.40 27.74
C GLN A 326 5.23 -11.95 26.31
N VAL A 327 5.43 -11.09 25.28
CA VAL A 327 5.56 -11.53 23.90
C VAL A 327 6.88 -12.28 23.70
N GLN A 328 7.95 -11.81 24.31
CA GLN A 328 9.24 -12.51 24.29
C GLN A 328 9.13 -13.91 24.93
N GLU A 329 8.45 -14.02 26.06
CA GLU A 329 8.20 -15.29 26.72
C GLU A 329 7.38 -16.25 25.85
N ALA A 330 6.32 -15.73 25.18
CA ALA A 330 5.43 -16.53 24.35
C ALA A 330 6.04 -16.95 23.00
N THR A 331 6.89 -16.13 22.40
CA THR A 331 7.38 -16.30 21.02
C THR A 331 8.89 -16.47 20.90
N GLY A 332 9.66 -16.19 21.95
CA GLY A 332 11.12 -16.16 21.93
C GLY A 332 11.72 -14.90 21.29
N TYR A 333 10.93 -13.97 20.77
CA TYR A 333 11.42 -12.76 20.10
C TYR A 333 11.61 -11.59 21.04
N GLU A 334 12.78 -10.96 20.99
CA GLU A 334 13.12 -9.85 21.88
C GLU A 334 12.41 -8.54 21.55
N SER A 335 12.17 -8.28 20.26
CA SER A 335 11.53 -7.03 19.83
C SER A 335 10.87 -7.19 18.46
N SER A 336 9.92 -6.34 18.17
CA SER A 336 9.28 -6.25 16.86
C SER A 336 9.06 -4.81 16.44
N GLY A 337 8.85 -4.61 15.13
CA GLY A 337 8.33 -3.36 14.61
C GLY A 337 6.87 -3.17 15.03
N ASN A 338 6.49 -1.93 15.24
CA ASN A 338 5.15 -1.55 15.63
C ASN A 338 4.63 -0.44 14.71
N THR A 339 3.75 -0.80 13.81
CA THR A 339 3.11 0.10 12.83
C THR A 339 1.60 0.14 13.05
N CYS A 340 0.87 0.95 12.30
CA CYS A 340 -0.58 1.05 12.51
C CYS A 340 -1.33 -0.25 12.20
N VAL A 341 -0.94 -0.97 11.16
CA VAL A 341 -1.73 -2.10 10.66
C VAL A 341 -1.78 -3.30 11.60
N PRO A 342 -0.69 -3.84 12.13
CA PRO A 342 -0.77 -4.95 13.07
C PRO A 342 -1.17 -4.54 14.49
N ASN A 343 -1.28 -3.24 14.79
CA ASN A 343 -1.48 -2.76 16.16
C ASN A 343 -2.92 -2.68 16.63
N PHE A 344 -3.89 -2.64 15.70
CA PHE A 344 -5.30 -2.51 16.06
C PHE A 344 -6.11 -3.82 16.04
N PRO A 345 -5.62 -4.96 15.53
CA PRO A 345 -6.50 -6.06 15.16
C PRO A 345 -7.33 -6.56 16.33
N PHE A 346 -6.71 -6.79 17.45
CA PHE A 346 -7.42 -7.31 18.60
C PHE A 346 -8.36 -6.27 19.22
N SER A 347 -7.86 -5.09 19.53
CA SER A 347 -8.63 -4.05 20.21
C SER A 347 -9.71 -3.42 19.33
N ALA A 348 -9.44 -3.23 18.04
CA ALA A 348 -10.35 -2.55 17.14
C ALA A 348 -11.37 -3.49 16.48
N TYR A 349 -10.96 -4.69 16.14
CA TYR A 349 -11.77 -5.61 15.34
C TYR A 349 -12.30 -6.79 16.16
N MET A 350 -11.43 -7.52 16.86
CA MET A 350 -11.87 -8.72 17.55
C MET A 350 -12.65 -8.42 18.82
N GLN A 351 -12.15 -7.59 19.72
CA GLN A 351 -12.83 -7.34 21.00
C GLN A 351 -14.24 -6.76 20.86
N PRO A 352 -14.48 -5.73 20.03
CA PRO A 352 -15.84 -5.21 19.88
C PRO A 352 -16.82 -6.21 19.28
N ILE A 353 -16.37 -7.05 18.36
CA ILE A 353 -17.22 -8.08 17.74
C ILE A 353 -17.50 -9.20 18.74
N MET A 354 -16.52 -9.57 19.54
CA MET A 354 -16.64 -10.58 20.59
C MET A 354 -17.30 -10.05 21.88
N GLN A 355 -17.69 -8.77 21.90
CA GLN A 355 -18.38 -8.12 23.03
C GLN A 355 -17.62 -8.18 24.35
N VAL A 356 -16.31 -8.01 24.33
CA VAL A 356 -15.50 -7.95 25.55
C VAL A 356 -15.86 -6.70 26.35
N PRO A 357 -16.32 -6.84 27.62
CA PRO A 357 -16.66 -5.71 28.46
C PRO A 357 -15.46 -4.80 28.76
N GLY A 358 -15.68 -3.51 28.87
CA GLY A 358 -14.73 -2.54 29.43
C GLY A 358 -13.82 -1.81 28.45
N ILE A 359 -13.52 -2.33 27.26
CA ILE A 359 -12.73 -1.59 26.25
C ILE A 359 -13.56 -0.49 25.60
N GLN A 360 -14.85 -0.67 25.51
CA GLN A 360 -15.75 0.35 24.98
C GLN A 360 -15.85 1.60 25.86
N GLU A 361 -15.49 1.49 27.14
CA GLU A 361 -15.64 2.53 28.14
C GLU A 361 -14.35 3.18 28.66
N GLY A 362 -13.18 2.70 28.20
CA GLY A 362 -11.86 3.38 28.39
C GLY A 362 -11.31 3.42 29.82
N GLU A 363 -11.86 2.67 30.77
CA GLU A 363 -11.46 2.76 32.16
C GLU A 363 -10.72 1.54 32.74
N ASN A 364 -10.61 0.44 31.98
CA ASN A 364 -9.99 -0.77 32.50
C ASN A 364 -8.54 -0.94 32.05
N LYS A 365 -7.59 -0.57 32.91
CA LYS A 365 -6.14 -0.68 32.66
C LYS A 365 -5.68 -2.11 32.34
N THR A 366 -6.32 -3.12 32.90
CA THR A 366 -5.99 -4.53 32.65
C THR A 366 -6.29 -4.91 31.20
N LEU A 367 -7.43 -4.48 30.66
CA LEU A 367 -7.76 -4.72 29.27
C LEU A 367 -6.87 -3.94 28.31
N THR A 368 -6.44 -2.74 28.68
CA THR A 368 -5.46 -1.97 27.89
C THR A 368 -4.12 -2.67 27.82
N ASP A 369 -3.58 -3.15 28.94
CA ASP A 369 -2.34 -3.92 28.97
C ASP A 369 -2.45 -5.23 28.18
N LEU A 370 -3.57 -5.92 28.29
CA LEU A 370 -3.87 -7.12 27.52
C LEU A 370 -3.95 -6.83 26.02
N SER A 371 -4.58 -5.73 25.63
CA SER A 371 -4.66 -5.31 24.23
C SER A 371 -3.28 -4.97 23.65
N VAL A 372 -2.40 -4.33 24.40
CA VAL A 372 -1.02 -4.08 23.98
C VAL A 372 -0.29 -5.41 23.76
N PHE A 373 -0.41 -6.33 24.70
CA PHE A 373 0.19 -7.65 24.58
C PHE A 373 -0.31 -8.39 23.34
N TYR A 374 -1.64 -8.47 23.12
CA TYR A 374 -2.20 -9.17 21.96
C TYR A 374 -1.86 -8.51 20.63
N ASN A 375 -1.95 -7.19 20.55
CA ASN A 375 -1.56 -6.48 19.34
C ASN A 375 -0.10 -6.76 18.97
N GLN A 376 0.79 -6.75 19.98
CA GLN A 376 2.19 -7.03 19.75
C GLN A 376 2.45 -8.50 19.40
N LEU A 377 1.74 -9.42 20.04
CA LEU A 377 1.80 -10.85 19.74
C LEU A 377 1.37 -11.12 18.29
N ILE A 378 0.28 -10.50 17.86
CA ILE A 378 -0.22 -10.59 16.49
C ILE A 378 0.83 -10.04 15.51
N SER A 379 1.36 -8.86 15.77
CA SER A 379 2.38 -8.21 14.93
C SER A 379 3.59 -9.12 14.73
N VAL A 380 4.13 -9.68 15.80
CA VAL A 380 5.28 -10.59 15.74
C VAL A 380 4.93 -11.88 14.97
N THR A 381 3.77 -12.45 15.26
CA THR A 381 3.40 -13.76 14.69
C THR A 381 3.08 -13.66 13.19
N VAL A 382 2.32 -12.66 12.77
CA VAL A 382 2.00 -12.50 11.33
C VAL A 382 3.23 -12.14 10.52
N ASP A 383 4.11 -11.30 11.05
CA ASP A 383 5.36 -10.94 10.40
C ASP A 383 6.26 -12.18 10.23
N ASP A 384 6.37 -13.01 11.29
CA ASP A 384 7.19 -14.21 11.26
C ASP A 384 6.64 -15.30 10.35
N LEU A 385 5.31 -15.45 10.31
CA LEU A 385 4.64 -16.37 9.40
C LEU A 385 4.62 -15.84 7.95
N GLY A 386 4.87 -14.56 7.73
CA GLY A 386 4.74 -13.92 6.42
C GLY A 386 3.28 -13.85 5.97
N LEU A 387 2.37 -13.58 6.91
CA LEU A 387 0.95 -13.37 6.63
C LEU A 387 0.69 -11.89 6.33
N TRP A 388 0.03 -11.65 5.22
CA TRP A 388 -0.43 -10.32 4.90
C TRP A 388 -1.77 -10.03 5.57
N CYS A 389 -1.81 -9.01 6.39
CA CYS A 389 -3.04 -8.62 7.05
C CYS A 389 -3.31 -7.13 6.84
N ASN A 390 -3.46 -6.75 5.59
CA ASN A 390 -3.72 -5.37 5.27
C ASN A 390 -4.93 -4.84 6.04
N TYR A 391 -4.72 -3.76 6.73
CA TYR A 391 -5.71 -3.09 7.56
C TYR A 391 -6.55 -4.04 8.43
N ALA A 392 -5.90 -5.05 8.98
CA ALA A 392 -6.50 -6.08 9.82
C ALA A 392 -7.62 -6.89 9.16
N GLN A 393 -7.63 -6.99 7.82
CA GLN A 393 -8.69 -7.71 7.11
C GLN A 393 -8.82 -9.15 7.59
N LEU A 394 -7.72 -9.89 7.68
CA LEU A 394 -7.72 -11.26 8.16
C LEU A 394 -8.38 -11.40 9.55
N TYR A 395 -8.12 -10.46 10.46
CA TYR A 395 -8.69 -10.50 11.81
C TYR A 395 -10.16 -10.14 11.83
N ARG A 396 -10.55 -9.21 11.00
CA ARG A 396 -11.96 -8.85 10.83
C ARG A 396 -12.75 -10.00 10.25
N ASP A 397 -12.20 -10.67 9.26
CA ASP A 397 -12.81 -11.84 8.65
C ASP A 397 -12.93 -12.99 9.65
N LEU A 398 -11.89 -13.23 10.44
CA LEU A 398 -11.90 -14.19 11.54
C LEU A 398 -12.97 -13.87 12.58
N ALA A 399 -13.04 -12.63 13.02
CA ALA A 399 -14.00 -12.19 14.03
C ALA A 399 -15.45 -12.27 13.52
N TRP A 400 -15.68 -11.88 12.27
CA TRP A 400 -16.99 -11.96 11.63
C TRP A 400 -17.44 -13.40 11.45
N THR A 401 -16.61 -14.28 10.90
CA THR A 401 -16.92 -15.68 10.68
C THR A 401 -17.16 -16.45 11.98
N TYR A 402 -16.48 -16.05 13.06
CA TYR A 402 -16.75 -16.57 14.40
C TYR A 402 -18.11 -16.11 14.92
N LYS A 403 -18.38 -14.81 14.88
CA LYS A 403 -19.62 -14.20 15.38
C LYS A 403 -20.87 -14.75 14.68
N GLU A 404 -20.80 -14.90 13.36
CA GLU A 404 -21.91 -15.40 12.55
C GLU A 404 -22.06 -16.94 12.58
N GLY A 405 -21.19 -17.63 13.32
CA GLY A 405 -21.22 -19.09 13.44
C GLY A 405 -20.67 -19.87 12.24
N ILE A 406 -20.13 -19.18 11.23
CA ILE A 406 -19.64 -19.78 9.98
C ILE A 406 -18.47 -20.74 10.27
N LEU A 407 -17.58 -20.38 11.17
CA LEU A 407 -16.47 -21.28 11.56
C LEU A 407 -17.01 -22.57 12.19
N ALA A 408 -18.08 -22.52 13.00
CA ALA A 408 -18.67 -23.68 13.60
C ALA A 408 -19.43 -24.58 12.61
N GLU A 409 -19.83 -24.05 11.45
CA GLU A 409 -20.41 -24.83 10.35
C GLU A 409 -19.37 -25.70 9.62
N HIS A 410 -18.11 -25.22 9.57
CA HIS A 410 -17.02 -25.85 8.80
C HIS A 410 -15.96 -26.54 9.66
N CYS A 411 -15.80 -26.17 10.92
CA CYS A 411 -14.88 -26.76 11.87
C CYS A 411 -15.60 -27.78 12.77
N THR A 412 -14.89 -28.83 13.19
CA THR A 412 -15.45 -29.76 14.17
C THR A 412 -15.53 -29.11 15.55
N PRO A 413 -16.38 -29.63 16.46
CA PRO A 413 -16.43 -29.15 17.84
C PRO A 413 -15.07 -29.20 18.54
N GLU A 414 -14.24 -30.19 18.25
CA GLU A 414 -12.89 -30.33 18.80
C GLU A 414 -11.97 -29.21 18.28
N GLN A 415 -12.01 -28.90 16.97
CA GLN A 415 -11.26 -27.79 16.39
C GLN A 415 -11.69 -26.45 17.00
N MET A 416 -13.00 -26.20 17.13
CA MET A 416 -13.50 -24.98 17.77
C MET A 416 -13.05 -24.88 19.23
N ALA A 417 -13.02 -26.02 19.97
CA ALA A 417 -12.52 -26.03 21.33
C ALA A 417 -10.99 -25.76 21.41
N GLU A 418 -10.22 -26.24 20.43
CA GLU A 418 -8.78 -25.93 20.33
C GLU A 418 -8.50 -24.45 20.04
N TYR A 419 -9.35 -23.80 19.23
CA TYR A 419 -9.19 -22.36 18.94
C TYR A 419 -9.54 -21.48 20.13
N ASN A 420 -10.38 -21.96 21.05
CA ASN A 420 -10.66 -21.36 22.36
C ASN A 420 -10.82 -19.83 22.32
N PHE A 421 -11.77 -19.33 21.56
CA PHE A 421 -12.01 -17.89 21.42
C PHE A 421 -12.28 -17.21 22.77
N GLU A 422 -12.92 -17.91 23.72
CA GLU A 422 -13.14 -17.39 25.07
C GLU A 422 -11.82 -17.22 25.84
N GLY A 423 -10.87 -18.14 25.64
CA GLY A 423 -9.52 -18.03 26.20
C GLY A 423 -8.77 -16.85 25.63
N ILE A 424 -8.88 -16.59 24.32
CA ILE A 424 -8.29 -15.39 23.69
C ILE A 424 -8.81 -14.13 24.38
N MET A 425 -10.12 -14.04 24.64
CA MET A 425 -10.71 -12.89 25.33
C MET A 425 -10.23 -12.75 26.78
N SER A 426 -9.88 -13.84 27.43
CA SER A 426 -9.35 -13.85 28.80
C SER A 426 -7.82 -13.74 28.86
N GLY A 427 -7.12 -13.68 27.74
CA GLY A 427 -5.68 -13.44 27.67
C GLY A 427 -4.80 -14.66 27.41
N ASP A 428 -5.37 -15.72 26.80
CA ASP A 428 -4.57 -16.87 26.38
C ASP A 428 -3.87 -16.63 25.03
N PRO A 429 -2.54 -16.41 24.98
CA PRO A 429 -1.84 -16.18 23.72
C PRO A 429 -1.71 -17.42 22.88
N THR A 430 -1.76 -18.61 23.48
CA THR A 430 -1.52 -19.89 22.80
C THR A 430 -2.59 -20.17 21.77
N SER A 431 -3.85 -19.91 22.12
CA SER A 431 -5.00 -20.06 21.22
C SER A 431 -4.88 -19.18 19.98
N PHE A 432 -4.45 -17.94 20.17
CA PHE A 432 -4.29 -17.01 19.05
C PHE A 432 -3.16 -17.43 18.10
N ILE A 433 -2.02 -17.81 18.65
CA ILE A 433 -0.88 -18.34 17.88
C ILE A 433 -1.32 -19.56 17.07
N LYS A 434 -2.08 -20.49 17.70
CA LYS A 434 -2.59 -21.68 17.02
C LYS A 434 -3.45 -21.32 15.81
N ILE A 435 -4.37 -20.37 15.92
CA ILE A 435 -5.21 -19.91 14.82
C ILE A 435 -4.34 -19.41 13.66
N LEU A 436 -3.36 -18.56 13.94
CA LEU A 436 -2.49 -18.01 12.92
C LEU A 436 -1.61 -19.06 12.25
N LEU A 437 -1.10 -20.02 13.03
CA LEU A 437 -0.34 -21.17 12.49
C LEU A 437 -1.21 -22.04 11.60
N ASP A 438 -2.46 -22.32 12.00
CA ASP A 438 -3.37 -23.11 11.22
C ASP A 438 -3.77 -22.40 9.91
N ILE A 439 -3.98 -21.10 9.94
CA ILE A 439 -4.21 -20.31 8.71
C ILE A 439 -2.96 -20.39 7.81
N ALA A 440 -1.78 -20.15 8.35
CA ALA A 440 -0.53 -20.16 7.59
C ALA A 440 -0.15 -21.55 7.04
N SER A 441 -0.71 -22.62 7.62
CA SER A 441 -0.45 -24.00 7.14
C SER A 441 -1.05 -24.28 5.77
N ASN A 442 -2.05 -23.52 5.35
CA ASN A 442 -2.83 -23.75 4.12
C ASN A 442 -3.43 -25.17 4.00
N ASP A 443 -3.65 -25.84 5.12
CA ASP A 443 -4.24 -27.17 5.17
C ASP A 443 -5.77 -27.10 5.23
N THR A 444 -6.37 -26.60 4.16
CA THR A 444 -7.81 -26.37 4.07
C THR A 444 -8.66 -27.60 4.25
N LYS A 445 -8.09 -28.77 3.99
CA LYS A 445 -8.79 -30.06 4.15
C LYS A 445 -8.95 -30.47 5.61
N ASN A 446 -7.90 -30.34 6.42
CA ASN A 446 -7.91 -30.75 7.81
C ASN A 446 -8.13 -29.58 8.78
N LYS A 447 -7.91 -28.37 8.31
CA LYS A 447 -8.02 -27.12 9.07
C LYS A 447 -8.82 -26.09 8.29
N PRO A 448 -10.15 -26.17 8.30
CA PRO A 448 -11.00 -25.28 7.48
C PRO A 448 -10.77 -23.77 7.71
N ILE A 449 -10.29 -23.38 8.89
CA ILE A 449 -9.91 -21.99 9.20
C ILE A 449 -8.86 -21.44 8.23
N SER A 450 -8.06 -22.28 7.58
CA SER A 450 -7.07 -21.87 6.58
C SER A 450 -7.69 -21.18 5.37
N TRP A 451 -8.96 -21.44 5.07
CA TRP A 451 -9.68 -20.72 4.00
C TRP A 451 -9.72 -19.20 4.18
N LEU A 452 -9.59 -18.71 5.41
CA LEU A 452 -9.52 -17.26 5.65
C LEU A 452 -8.31 -16.61 4.97
N GLY A 453 -7.24 -17.35 4.76
CA GLY A 453 -6.05 -16.89 4.04
C GLY A 453 -6.16 -16.92 2.51
N HIS A 454 -7.29 -17.36 1.96
CA HIS A 454 -7.56 -17.38 0.52
C HIS A 454 -8.34 -16.16 0.03
N GLY A 455 -8.89 -15.40 0.94
CA GLY A 455 -9.69 -14.22 0.65
C GLY A 455 -11.17 -14.48 0.41
N PRO A 456 -11.98 -13.43 0.54
CA PRO A 456 -13.44 -13.55 0.53
C PRO A 456 -14.00 -14.08 -0.78
N TYR A 457 -13.29 -13.87 -1.88
CA TYR A 457 -13.72 -14.35 -3.20
C TYR A 457 -13.84 -15.87 -3.22
N VAL A 458 -12.84 -16.58 -2.69
CA VAL A 458 -12.80 -18.05 -2.68
C VAL A 458 -13.87 -18.62 -1.75
N TRP A 459 -14.01 -18.12 -0.54
CA TRP A 459 -15.00 -18.66 0.40
C TRP A 459 -16.44 -18.16 0.16
N ALA A 460 -16.64 -17.15 -0.67
CA ALA A 460 -17.96 -16.83 -1.23
C ALA A 460 -18.40 -17.85 -2.29
N ASP A 461 -17.45 -18.56 -2.91
CA ASP A 461 -17.73 -19.57 -3.93
C ASP A 461 -18.62 -20.71 -3.39
N LYS A 462 -19.56 -21.15 -4.25
CA LYS A 462 -20.53 -22.24 -3.92
C LYS A 462 -19.88 -23.57 -3.61
N ASP A 463 -18.69 -23.81 -4.16
CA ASP A 463 -17.92 -25.05 -3.98
C ASP A 463 -17.07 -25.03 -2.71
N HIS A 464 -17.07 -23.91 -1.99
CA HIS A 464 -16.34 -23.71 -0.73
C HIS A 464 -17.29 -23.44 0.43
N TRP A 465 -17.28 -22.23 1.00
CA TRP A 465 -18.15 -21.89 2.14
C TRP A 465 -19.52 -21.38 1.74
N ASN A 466 -19.72 -21.12 0.44
CA ASN A 466 -20.98 -20.66 -0.13
C ASN A 466 -21.56 -19.41 0.59
N ARG A 467 -20.73 -18.39 0.75
CA ARG A 467 -21.12 -17.12 1.40
C ARG A 467 -21.09 -15.95 0.41
N PRO A 468 -21.91 -15.96 -0.65
CA PRO A 468 -21.99 -14.83 -1.59
C PRO A 468 -22.43 -13.54 -0.92
N ASP A 469 -23.19 -13.62 0.17
CA ASP A 469 -23.59 -12.49 1.01
C ASP A 469 -22.38 -11.72 1.58
N TRP A 470 -21.21 -12.33 1.62
CA TRP A 470 -19.98 -11.64 1.93
C TRP A 470 -19.67 -10.49 0.96
N PHE A 471 -19.89 -10.68 -0.32
CA PHE A 471 -19.72 -9.62 -1.31
C PHE A 471 -20.94 -8.72 -1.44
N GLU A 472 -22.15 -9.28 -1.31
CA GLU A 472 -23.37 -8.57 -1.66
C GLU A 472 -23.80 -7.59 -0.58
N ASN A 473 -23.83 -7.99 0.68
CA ASN A 473 -24.46 -7.21 1.73
C ASN A 473 -23.65 -7.03 3.02
N LYS A 474 -22.77 -7.99 3.35
CA LYS A 474 -22.10 -8.04 4.66
C LYS A 474 -20.59 -7.88 4.58
N THR A 475 -20.08 -7.78 3.39
CA THR A 475 -18.69 -7.45 3.21
C THR A 475 -18.44 -6.07 3.71
N SER A 476 -17.35 -5.98 4.33
CA SER A 476 -16.83 -4.73 4.74
C SER A 476 -16.72 -3.77 3.58
N ALA A 477 -16.92 -2.54 3.88
CA ALA A 477 -16.52 -1.42 3.06
C ALA A 477 -15.01 -1.38 2.73
N LEU A 478 -14.25 -2.37 3.15
CA LEU A 478 -12.80 -2.45 3.02
C LEU A 478 -12.34 -3.47 1.96
N ILE A 479 -13.24 -3.90 1.08
CA ILE A 479 -12.91 -4.81 -0.03
C ILE A 479 -13.63 -4.32 -1.28
N ASN A 480 -12.93 -4.26 -2.41
CA ASN A 480 -13.59 -4.09 -3.68
C ASN A 480 -14.14 -5.43 -4.19
N TYR A 481 -14.93 -5.38 -5.25
CA TYR A 481 -15.61 -6.56 -5.78
C TYR A 481 -14.66 -7.69 -6.24
N ARG A 482 -13.43 -7.38 -6.60
CA ARG A 482 -12.42 -8.36 -7.01
C ARG A 482 -11.69 -9.03 -5.86
N GLY A 483 -12.05 -8.70 -4.63
CA GLY A 483 -11.41 -9.25 -3.44
C GLY A 483 -10.13 -8.52 -3.03
N TRP A 484 -9.79 -7.40 -3.68
CA TRP A 484 -8.71 -6.55 -3.23
C TRP A 484 -9.08 -5.89 -1.89
N PRO A 485 -8.23 -5.99 -0.89
CA PRO A 485 -8.44 -5.18 0.31
C PRO A 485 -8.27 -3.70 -0.03
N VAL A 486 -9.11 -2.89 0.56
CA VAL A 486 -9.16 -1.45 0.34
C VAL A 486 -8.78 -0.74 1.63
N HIS A 487 -7.90 0.26 1.51
CA HIS A 487 -7.38 1.01 2.65
C HIS A 487 -7.86 2.47 2.57
N HIS A 488 -8.68 2.90 3.52
CA HIS A 488 -9.18 4.28 3.67
C HIS A 488 -9.98 4.86 2.51
N ALA A 489 -10.64 4.05 1.74
CA ALA A 489 -11.17 4.53 0.49
C ALA A 489 -12.58 5.12 0.54
N ILE A 490 -13.53 4.25 0.46
CA ILE A 490 -14.93 4.65 0.21
C ILE A 490 -15.55 5.33 1.42
N GLU A 491 -15.25 4.86 2.61
CA GLU A 491 -15.78 5.43 3.83
C GLU A 491 -15.29 6.85 4.09
N CYS A 492 -14.10 7.18 3.59
CA CYS A 492 -13.52 8.49 3.83
C CYS A 492 -14.03 9.55 2.87
N PHE A 493 -14.22 9.20 1.58
CA PHE A 493 -14.40 10.19 0.51
C PHE A 493 -15.53 9.85 -0.47
N ALA A 494 -16.39 8.89 -0.15
CA ALA A 494 -17.52 8.48 -0.98
C ALA A 494 -17.14 8.25 -2.47
N GLN A 495 -17.69 9.03 -3.40
CA GLN A 495 -17.41 8.86 -4.83
C GLN A 495 -15.92 8.99 -5.16
N VAL A 496 -15.22 9.97 -4.61
CA VAL A 496 -13.78 10.18 -4.86
C VAL A 496 -12.97 8.96 -4.41
N GLY A 497 -13.21 8.45 -3.21
CA GLY A 497 -12.57 7.24 -2.70
C GLY A 497 -12.91 6.00 -3.51
N GLY A 498 -14.18 5.87 -3.90
CA GLY A 498 -14.64 4.78 -4.76
C GLY A 498 -13.96 4.78 -6.13
N LEU A 499 -13.89 5.92 -6.80
CA LEU A 499 -13.23 6.08 -8.10
C LEU A 499 -11.75 5.70 -8.03
N TYR A 500 -11.07 6.14 -6.98
CA TYR A 500 -9.69 5.79 -6.75
C TYR A 500 -9.51 4.27 -6.63
N ASN A 501 -10.27 3.61 -5.76
CA ASN A 501 -10.12 2.18 -5.50
C ASN A 501 -10.46 1.29 -6.68
N MET A 502 -11.43 1.69 -7.52
CA MET A 502 -11.92 0.80 -8.57
C MET A 502 -10.92 0.61 -9.71
N VAL A 503 -10.01 1.54 -9.92
CA VAL A 503 -9.08 1.49 -11.06
C VAL A 503 -7.77 0.76 -10.78
N PHE A 504 -7.37 0.62 -9.52
CA PHE A 504 -6.17 -0.10 -9.12
C PHE A 504 -6.38 -1.61 -9.00
N ASN A 505 -5.32 -2.39 -9.25
CA ASN A 505 -5.27 -3.83 -9.07
C ASN A 505 -4.54 -4.24 -7.79
N ARG A 506 -4.56 -3.42 -6.79
CA ARG A 506 -3.94 -3.70 -5.50
C ARG A 506 -4.77 -3.16 -4.36
N ASP A 507 -4.33 -3.45 -3.13
CA ASP A 507 -4.72 -2.67 -1.99
C ASP A 507 -4.15 -1.26 -2.19
N ASP A 508 -4.99 -0.34 -2.39
CA ASP A 508 -4.57 1.03 -2.51
C ASP A 508 -4.62 1.73 -1.16
N MET A 509 -3.71 2.64 -1.03
CA MET A 509 -3.68 3.54 0.12
C MET A 509 -3.82 4.95 -0.41
N ILE A 510 -5.04 5.44 -0.57
CA ILE A 510 -5.34 6.78 -1.11
C ILE A 510 -4.76 7.92 -0.28
N HIS A 511 -3.50 7.78 0.07
CA HIS A 511 -2.85 8.67 1.02
C HIS A 511 -2.75 10.10 0.52
N SER A 512 -2.59 10.33 -0.78
CA SER A 512 -2.61 11.68 -1.35
C SER A 512 -3.93 12.40 -1.07
N ALA A 513 -5.07 11.75 -1.30
CA ALA A 513 -6.38 12.28 -0.97
C ALA A 513 -6.61 12.39 0.54
N VAL A 514 -6.20 11.36 1.30
CA VAL A 514 -6.29 11.36 2.76
C VAL A 514 -5.44 12.48 3.37
N ASN A 515 -4.24 12.71 2.86
CA ASN A 515 -3.36 13.77 3.35
C ASN A 515 -3.95 15.18 3.10
N LEU A 516 -4.63 15.37 2.00
CA LEU A 516 -5.27 16.67 1.70
C LEU A 516 -6.60 16.84 2.42
N GLN A 517 -7.59 16.01 2.13
CA GLN A 517 -8.95 16.20 2.65
C GLN A 517 -9.05 15.86 4.13
N GLY A 518 -8.40 14.76 4.56
CA GLY A 518 -8.50 14.28 5.93
C GLY A 518 -7.61 15.01 6.94
N CYS A 519 -6.70 15.88 6.50
CA CYS A 519 -5.80 16.59 7.40
C CYS A 519 -6.52 17.61 8.28
N GLY A 520 -5.87 17.98 9.40
CA GLY A 520 -6.40 18.97 10.35
C GLY A 520 -6.34 20.43 9.90
N LEU A 521 -6.20 20.72 8.61
CA LEU A 521 -6.25 22.10 8.09
C LEU A 521 -7.63 22.73 8.30
N PRO A 522 -7.69 24.06 8.53
CA PRO A 522 -8.93 24.79 8.52
C PRO A 522 -9.76 24.54 7.26
N ILE A 523 -11.07 24.39 7.42
CA ILE A 523 -11.96 24.07 6.30
C ILE A 523 -11.92 25.13 5.21
N GLU A 524 -11.79 26.40 5.58
CA GLU A 524 -11.72 27.50 4.62
C GLU A 524 -10.44 27.42 3.77
N LEU A 525 -9.32 27.00 4.38
CA LEU A 525 -8.08 26.79 3.66
C LEU A 525 -8.17 25.56 2.73
N LYS A 526 -8.82 24.48 3.18
CA LYS A 526 -9.08 23.32 2.30
C LYS A 526 -9.91 23.71 1.09
N LYS A 527 -10.97 24.50 1.28
CA LYS A 527 -11.83 25.02 0.19
C LYS A 527 -11.05 25.91 -0.78
N GLU A 528 -10.22 26.79 -0.25
CA GLU A 528 -9.36 27.64 -1.07
C GLU A 528 -8.39 26.78 -1.91
N MET A 529 -7.71 25.83 -1.30
CA MET A 529 -6.81 24.90 -2.01
C MET A 529 -7.56 24.06 -3.05
N ALA A 530 -8.74 23.52 -2.72
CA ALA A 530 -9.58 22.78 -3.65
C ALA A 530 -9.98 23.59 -4.87
N LYS A 531 -10.38 24.84 -4.65
CA LYS A 531 -10.72 25.76 -5.74
C LYS A 531 -9.54 26.04 -6.65
N GLU A 532 -8.35 26.21 -6.10
CA GLU A 532 -7.15 26.45 -6.86
C GLU A 532 -6.66 25.22 -7.61
N MET A 533 -6.59 24.07 -6.93
CA MET A 533 -6.08 22.84 -7.51
C MET A 533 -7.08 22.15 -8.43
N PHE A 534 -8.34 22.06 -8.03
CA PHE A 534 -9.33 21.23 -8.70
C PHE A 534 -10.47 22.02 -9.36
N GLY A 535 -10.54 23.34 -9.14
CA GLY A 535 -11.51 24.22 -9.77
C GLY A 535 -12.76 24.51 -8.93
N GLY A 536 -12.96 23.83 -7.80
CA GLY A 536 -14.12 24.04 -6.93
C GLY A 536 -13.88 23.68 -5.47
N GLU A 537 -14.50 24.43 -4.57
CA GLU A 537 -14.33 24.33 -3.12
C GLU A 537 -14.82 22.97 -2.56
N ASP A 538 -15.81 22.38 -3.21
CA ASP A 538 -16.48 21.15 -2.80
C ASP A 538 -15.63 19.87 -3.01
N ALA A 539 -14.56 19.94 -3.79
CA ALA A 539 -13.68 18.80 -4.03
C ALA A 539 -13.02 18.26 -2.74
N MET A 540 -12.71 19.13 -1.78
CA MET A 540 -12.10 18.78 -0.50
C MET A 540 -12.98 19.07 0.72
N ASP A 541 -14.25 19.41 0.54
CA ASP A 541 -15.19 19.63 1.63
C ASP A 541 -15.80 18.31 2.10
N PRO A 542 -15.50 17.82 3.32
CA PRO A 542 -16.03 16.56 3.83
C PRO A 542 -17.56 16.52 3.87
N ASP A 543 -18.21 17.67 4.10
CA ASP A 543 -19.67 17.77 4.13
C ASP A 543 -20.30 17.60 2.73
N LYS A 544 -19.46 17.59 1.68
CA LYS A 544 -19.87 17.40 0.29
C LYS A 544 -19.54 16.03 -0.29
N ASN A 545 -18.94 15.14 0.49
CA ASN A 545 -18.52 13.83 0.00
C ASN A 545 -19.65 13.02 -0.67
N TYR A 546 -20.86 13.05 -0.11
CA TYR A 546 -22.04 12.33 -0.64
C TYR A 546 -22.95 13.20 -1.52
N THR A 547 -22.58 14.45 -1.82
CA THR A 547 -23.31 15.25 -2.82
C THR A 547 -22.98 14.79 -4.23
N PRO A 548 -23.81 15.10 -5.25
CA PRO A 548 -23.59 14.62 -6.61
C PRO A 548 -22.18 14.90 -7.14
N ILE A 549 -21.68 13.96 -7.93
CA ILE A 549 -20.38 14.09 -8.59
C ILE A 549 -20.34 15.29 -9.54
N ASN A 550 -19.19 15.91 -9.62
CA ASN A 550 -18.90 17.00 -10.54
C ASN A 550 -17.44 16.96 -11.02
N GLU A 551 -17.07 17.86 -11.90
CA GLU A 551 -15.75 17.92 -12.50
C GLU A 551 -14.63 18.16 -11.46
N HIS A 552 -14.90 18.93 -10.41
CA HIS A 552 -13.93 19.24 -9.37
C HIS A 552 -13.55 18.00 -8.54
N LYS A 553 -14.53 17.18 -8.17
CA LYS A 553 -14.33 15.93 -7.46
C LYS A 553 -13.64 14.89 -8.34
N VAL A 554 -13.98 14.82 -9.62
CA VAL A 554 -13.31 13.95 -10.58
C VAL A 554 -11.86 14.36 -10.78
N GLU A 555 -11.57 15.66 -10.89
CA GLU A 555 -10.20 16.16 -10.98
C GLU A 555 -9.39 15.81 -9.72
N PHE A 556 -9.99 15.90 -8.53
CA PHE A 556 -9.36 15.48 -7.28
C PHE A 556 -9.09 13.97 -7.25
N ALA A 557 -10.03 13.14 -7.72
CA ALA A 557 -9.84 11.70 -7.82
C ALA A 557 -8.71 11.36 -8.82
N TRP A 558 -8.72 11.93 -10.00
CA TRP A 558 -7.68 11.75 -11.00
C TRP A 558 -6.30 12.17 -10.49
N TRP A 559 -6.20 13.36 -9.90
CA TRP A 559 -4.95 13.86 -9.33
C TRP A 559 -4.43 12.91 -8.25
N SER A 560 -5.29 12.42 -7.37
CA SER A 560 -4.91 11.47 -6.32
C SER A 560 -4.36 10.17 -6.89
N ILE A 561 -5.02 9.61 -7.93
CA ILE A 561 -4.59 8.38 -8.60
C ILE A 561 -3.22 8.59 -9.25
N VAL A 562 -3.08 9.63 -10.06
CA VAL A 562 -1.85 9.88 -10.83
C VAL A 562 -0.68 10.23 -9.90
N THR A 563 -0.94 10.97 -8.83
CA THR A 563 0.07 11.31 -7.82
C THR A 563 0.59 10.07 -7.09
N ASP A 564 -0.29 9.13 -6.73
CA ASP A 564 0.15 7.89 -6.08
C ASP A 564 0.93 6.98 -7.03
N VAL A 565 0.51 6.88 -8.29
CA VAL A 565 1.29 6.16 -9.33
C VAL A 565 2.67 6.79 -9.53
N LEU A 566 2.73 8.11 -9.54
CA LEU A 566 4.00 8.84 -9.62
C LEU A 566 4.89 8.56 -8.41
N HIS A 567 4.36 8.62 -7.20
CA HIS A 567 5.12 8.33 -6.00
C HIS A 567 5.63 6.88 -5.96
N ASP A 568 4.82 5.93 -6.40
CA ASP A 568 5.24 4.52 -6.47
C ASP A 568 6.29 4.26 -7.55
N SER A 569 6.31 5.10 -8.60
CA SER A 569 7.33 5.05 -9.65
C SER A 569 8.62 5.76 -9.25
N LEU A 570 8.52 6.87 -8.52
CA LEU A 570 9.66 7.57 -7.90
C LEU A 570 10.15 6.87 -6.62
N THR A 571 9.39 5.91 -6.10
CA THR A 571 9.60 5.19 -4.82
C THR A 571 9.61 6.10 -3.60
N LEU A 572 8.74 7.08 -3.59
CA LEU A 572 8.47 7.99 -2.49
C LEU A 572 7.47 7.40 -1.49
N CYS A 573 7.43 7.93 -0.29
CA CYS A 573 6.52 7.48 0.75
C CYS A 573 5.16 8.19 0.65
N ASN A 574 4.13 7.53 0.11
CA ASN A 574 2.76 8.06 -0.01
C ASN A 574 2.12 8.44 1.33
N TRP A 575 2.65 7.97 2.44
CA TRP A 575 2.19 8.38 3.77
C TRP A 575 2.52 9.85 4.08
N VAL A 576 3.53 10.42 3.43
CA VAL A 576 4.01 11.80 3.67
C VAL A 576 3.90 12.65 2.42
N TRP A 577 4.31 12.14 1.29
CA TRP A 577 4.12 12.78 0.00
C TRP A 577 2.65 12.68 -0.46
N PRO A 578 2.12 13.65 -1.17
CA PRO A 578 2.75 14.89 -1.64
C PRO A 578 2.95 15.90 -0.49
N MET A 579 3.90 16.79 -0.66
CA MET A 579 4.20 17.86 0.31
C MET A 579 3.21 19.03 0.21
N ALA A 580 1.92 18.70 0.25
CA ALA A 580 0.84 19.69 0.03
C ALA A 580 0.67 20.67 1.19
N MET A 581 1.21 20.34 2.36
CA MET A 581 0.96 21.08 3.59
C MET A 581 2.20 21.19 4.44
N ALA A 582 2.33 22.32 5.15
CA ALA A 582 3.38 22.60 6.09
C ALA A 582 2.82 23.13 7.41
N PRO A 583 3.41 22.81 8.58
CA PRO A 583 2.97 23.34 9.87
C PRO A 583 3.47 24.77 10.12
N ALA A 584 3.48 25.60 9.10
CA ALA A 584 4.02 26.96 9.13
C ALA A 584 2.92 27.99 8.81
N LYS A 585 2.57 28.83 9.80
CA LYS A 585 1.57 29.90 9.65
C LYS A 585 1.99 30.92 8.62
N GLU A 586 3.28 31.23 8.52
CA GLU A 586 3.88 32.17 7.58
C GLU A 586 3.68 31.73 6.13
N ARG A 587 3.49 30.44 5.90
CA ARG A 587 3.15 29.84 4.60
C ARG A 587 1.65 29.59 4.43
N SER A 588 0.83 30.11 5.34
CA SER A 588 -0.61 29.78 5.39
C SER A 588 -0.87 28.28 5.42
N TYR A 589 0.02 27.50 6.07
CA TYR A 589 0.01 26.04 6.15
C TYR A 589 0.14 25.31 4.81
N ARG A 590 0.56 25.98 3.75
CA ARG A 590 0.77 25.38 2.43
C ARG A 590 2.18 24.83 2.33
N GLY A 591 2.26 23.62 1.83
CA GLY A 591 3.51 22.95 1.50
C GLY A 591 4.07 23.40 0.14
N ASP A 592 4.74 22.48 -0.50
CA ASP A 592 5.34 22.67 -1.82
C ASP A 592 5.08 21.43 -2.69
N LEU A 593 4.17 21.56 -3.63
CA LEU A 593 3.75 20.45 -4.52
C LEU A 593 4.62 20.33 -5.78
N ASP A 594 5.65 21.16 -5.92
CA ASP A 594 6.59 21.09 -7.04
C ASP A 594 7.88 20.33 -6.68
N LEU A 595 8.01 19.91 -5.42
CA LEU A 595 9.20 19.22 -4.92
C LEU A 595 9.53 17.92 -5.66
N GLU A 596 8.53 17.18 -6.14
CA GLU A 596 8.74 15.97 -6.94
C GLU A 596 9.53 16.29 -8.22
N ALA A 597 9.11 17.33 -8.96
CA ALA A 597 9.77 17.75 -10.19
C ALA A 597 11.16 18.33 -9.92
N GLN A 598 11.30 19.08 -8.86
CA GLN A 598 12.57 19.70 -8.48
C GLN A 598 13.61 18.65 -8.03
N PHE A 599 13.24 17.70 -7.20
CA PHE A 599 14.12 16.59 -6.83
C PHE A 599 14.45 15.71 -8.02
N TYR A 600 13.47 15.43 -8.88
CA TYR A 600 13.72 14.65 -10.10
C TYR A 600 14.76 15.35 -10.97
N THR A 601 14.59 16.64 -11.24
CA THR A 601 15.52 17.46 -12.03
C THR A 601 16.91 17.49 -11.38
N ALA A 602 17.00 17.76 -10.08
CA ALA A 602 18.27 17.84 -9.36
C ALA A 602 19.04 16.50 -9.35
N VAL A 603 18.30 15.39 -9.21
CA VAL A 603 18.91 14.05 -9.17
C VAL A 603 19.32 13.59 -10.56
N THR A 604 18.44 13.72 -11.56
CA THR A 604 18.64 13.13 -12.89
C THR A 604 19.31 14.06 -13.90
N GLY A 605 19.29 15.37 -13.65
CA GLY A 605 19.72 16.38 -14.61
C GLY A 605 18.75 16.56 -15.79
N GLN A 606 17.59 15.90 -15.77
CA GLN A 606 16.55 16.05 -16.76
C GLN A 606 15.56 17.11 -16.27
N GLU A 607 15.47 18.23 -16.96
CA GLU A 607 14.51 19.28 -16.65
C GLU A 607 13.11 18.78 -16.96
N VAL A 608 12.24 18.73 -15.94
CA VAL A 608 10.83 18.36 -16.05
C VAL A 608 9.95 19.31 -15.25
N THR A 609 8.73 19.47 -15.70
CA THR A 609 7.67 20.12 -14.93
C THR A 609 6.85 19.07 -14.17
N ILE A 610 6.05 19.50 -13.20
CA ILE A 610 5.13 18.59 -12.52
C ILE A 610 4.07 18.04 -13.50
N ASP A 611 3.69 18.80 -14.52
CA ASP A 611 2.76 18.34 -15.56
C ASP A 611 3.38 17.19 -16.40
N ASP A 612 4.69 17.24 -16.67
CA ASP A 612 5.39 16.15 -17.35
C ASP A 612 5.37 14.87 -16.52
N LEU A 613 5.60 14.99 -15.21
CA LEU A 613 5.55 13.86 -14.29
C LEU A 613 4.14 13.30 -14.13
N TYR A 614 3.12 14.15 -14.06
CA TYR A 614 1.72 13.69 -14.05
C TYR A 614 1.33 12.98 -15.35
N LYS A 615 1.83 13.45 -16.50
CA LYS A 615 1.63 12.74 -17.76
C LYS A 615 2.29 11.36 -17.76
N ALA A 616 3.48 11.24 -17.20
CA ALA A 616 4.14 9.95 -17.02
C ALA A 616 3.37 9.04 -16.05
N GLY A 617 2.86 9.57 -14.93
CA GLY A 617 1.99 8.84 -14.02
C GLY A 617 0.70 8.34 -14.69
N GLU A 618 0.06 9.16 -15.52
CA GLU A 618 -1.12 8.76 -16.30
C GLU A 618 -0.78 7.69 -17.34
N ARG A 619 0.39 7.76 -17.99
CA ARG A 619 0.89 6.69 -18.88
C ARG A 619 1.01 5.37 -18.13
N ILE A 620 1.64 5.36 -16.96
CA ILE A 620 1.85 4.15 -16.16
C ILE A 620 0.52 3.57 -15.68
N MET A 621 -0.42 4.42 -15.23
CA MET A 621 -1.77 3.98 -14.87
C MET A 621 -2.53 3.40 -16.06
N THR A 622 -2.41 4.00 -17.23
CA THR A 622 -3.04 3.52 -18.45
C THR A 622 -2.41 2.18 -18.91
N LEU A 623 -1.10 2.00 -18.75
CA LEU A 623 -0.44 0.71 -18.97
C LEU A 623 -0.97 -0.38 -18.03
N GLN A 624 -1.14 -0.08 -16.75
CA GLN A 624 -1.78 -1.03 -15.81
C GLN A 624 -3.20 -1.37 -16.27
N ARG A 625 -3.95 -0.39 -16.77
CA ARG A 625 -5.28 -0.61 -17.32
C ARG A 625 -5.26 -1.51 -18.57
N VAL A 626 -4.29 -1.34 -19.47
CA VAL A 626 -4.09 -2.23 -20.63
C VAL A 626 -3.76 -3.65 -20.18
N ASN A 627 -2.89 -3.80 -19.17
CA ASN A 627 -2.61 -5.10 -18.54
C ASN A 627 -3.89 -5.78 -18.04
N THR A 628 -4.79 -5.01 -17.43
CA THR A 628 -6.07 -5.52 -16.93
C THR A 628 -6.98 -5.94 -18.09
N VAL A 629 -7.12 -5.10 -19.12
CA VAL A 629 -7.93 -5.41 -20.32
C VAL A 629 -7.45 -6.70 -20.99
N ARG A 630 -6.14 -6.89 -21.11
CA ARG A 630 -5.53 -8.07 -21.71
C ARG A 630 -5.70 -9.32 -20.85
N GLY A 631 -5.49 -9.19 -19.52
CA GLY A 631 -5.39 -10.31 -18.60
C GLY A 631 -6.71 -10.76 -17.96
N MET A 632 -7.79 -10.00 -18.14
CA MET A 632 -9.08 -10.30 -17.54
C MET A 632 -9.95 -11.14 -18.48
N LYS A 633 -10.76 -12.04 -17.93
CA LYS A 633 -11.76 -12.79 -18.70
C LYS A 633 -13.04 -11.97 -18.81
N ASP A 634 -13.69 -12.08 -19.97
CA ASP A 634 -15.04 -11.55 -20.17
C ASP A 634 -16.11 -12.41 -19.45
N LYS A 635 -17.37 -12.02 -19.57
CA LYS A 635 -18.51 -12.73 -18.98
C LYS A 635 -18.69 -14.17 -19.49
N ASP A 636 -18.15 -14.48 -20.64
CA ASP A 636 -18.23 -15.79 -21.28
C ASP A 636 -16.97 -16.64 -21.00
N GLY A 637 -16.03 -16.12 -20.22
CA GLY A 637 -14.79 -16.77 -19.82
C GLY A 637 -13.66 -16.69 -20.86
N LYS A 638 -13.85 -15.88 -21.92
CA LYS A 638 -12.83 -15.64 -22.94
C LYS A 638 -11.80 -14.64 -22.41
N MET A 639 -10.51 -14.93 -22.66
CA MET A 639 -9.41 -14.05 -22.30
C MET A 639 -9.45 -12.74 -23.09
N GLY A 640 -9.22 -11.65 -22.40
CA GLY A 640 -9.31 -10.29 -22.88
C GLY A 640 -10.72 -9.71 -22.75
N CYS A 641 -10.82 -8.63 -21.99
CA CYS A 641 -12.10 -7.96 -21.76
C CYS A 641 -11.91 -6.45 -21.75
N ASN A 642 -12.69 -5.73 -22.54
CA ASN A 642 -12.70 -4.27 -22.52
C ASN A 642 -13.87 -3.65 -21.74
N ASP A 643 -14.79 -4.46 -21.22
CA ASP A 643 -15.90 -3.99 -20.36
C ASP A 643 -15.43 -3.86 -18.90
N MET A 644 -14.58 -2.89 -18.66
CA MET A 644 -14.08 -2.61 -17.32
C MET A 644 -15.18 -2.15 -16.38
N ARG A 645 -16.09 -1.34 -16.87
CA ARG A 645 -17.19 -0.75 -16.10
C ARG A 645 -18.04 -1.80 -15.39
N ASN A 646 -18.40 -2.86 -16.07
CA ASN A 646 -19.36 -3.84 -15.55
C ASN A 646 -18.71 -5.06 -14.91
N ILE A 647 -17.41 -5.29 -15.17
CA ILE A 647 -16.71 -6.50 -14.71
C ILE A 647 -15.61 -6.19 -13.70
N HIS A 648 -14.83 -5.11 -13.92
CA HIS A 648 -13.70 -4.75 -13.06
C HIS A 648 -14.06 -3.66 -12.04
N ASP A 649 -14.64 -2.54 -12.49
CA ASP A 649 -14.85 -1.33 -11.68
C ASP A 649 -16.17 -1.41 -10.89
N VAL A 650 -16.46 -2.59 -10.33
CA VAL A 650 -17.66 -2.86 -9.57
C VAL A 650 -17.40 -2.65 -8.08
N ILE A 651 -18.16 -1.74 -7.50
CA ILE A 651 -18.10 -1.41 -6.08
C ILE A 651 -19.05 -2.30 -5.27
N THR A 652 -18.73 -2.55 -4.00
CA THR A 652 -19.56 -3.37 -3.13
C THR A 652 -20.95 -2.78 -2.92
N GLU A 653 -21.95 -3.64 -2.83
CA GLU A 653 -23.36 -3.27 -2.63
C GLU A 653 -23.59 -2.47 -1.34
N TRP A 654 -22.75 -2.69 -0.33
CA TRP A 654 -22.84 -2.00 0.95
C TRP A 654 -22.86 -0.47 0.84
N VAL A 655 -22.10 0.12 -0.10
CA VAL A 655 -22.03 1.59 -0.24
C VAL A 655 -23.37 2.23 -0.60
N PHE A 656 -24.27 1.45 -1.19
CA PHE A 656 -25.62 1.88 -1.58
C PHE A 656 -26.69 1.54 -0.54
N THR A 657 -26.48 0.50 0.25
CA THR A 657 -27.46 -0.04 1.23
C THR A 657 -27.18 0.38 2.66
N LYS A 658 -25.91 0.48 3.05
CA LYS A 658 -25.43 0.75 4.40
C LYS A 658 -26.01 -0.23 5.42
N ASP A 659 -25.72 -1.51 5.22
CA ASP A 659 -26.12 -2.55 6.17
C ASP A 659 -25.67 -2.17 7.59
N PRO A 660 -26.60 -2.06 8.56
CA PRO A 660 -26.31 -1.65 9.92
C PRO A 660 -25.43 -2.64 10.71
N ASP A 661 -25.34 -3.88 10.25
CA ASP A 661 -24.50 -4.90 10.86
C ASP A 661 -23.01 -4.71 10.50
N ILE A 662 -22.72 -3.97 9.45
CA ILE A 662 -21.38 -3.58 9.06
C ILE A 662 -21.02 -2.26 9.71
N LYS A 663 -19.91 -2.25 10.45
CA LYS A 663 -19.41 -1.06 11.13
C LYS A 663 -18.23 -0.49 10.35
N PRO A 664 -18.45 0.46 9.46
CA PRO A 664 -17.38 1.05 8.65
C PRO A 664 -16.37 1.82 9.50
N PHE A 665 -15.24 2.14 8.90
CA PHE A 665 -14.17 2.90 9.55
C PHE A 665 -14.63 4.31 9.92
N THR A 666 -15.26 5.02 8.98
CA THR A 666 -15.94 6.28 9.21
C THR A 666 -17.45 6.05 9.13
N ALA A 667 -18.16 6.51 10.12
CA ALA A 667 -19.59 6.31 10.13
C ALA A 667 -20.31 7.28 9.23
N GLY A 668 -21.40 6.88 8.80
CA GLY A 668 -22.42 7.71 8.23
C GLY A 668 -23.56 6.81 7.77
N THR A 669 -24.74 7.31 7.89
CA THR A 669 -25.94 6.74 7.26
C THR A 669 -26.06 7.16 5.81
N ASP A 670 -25.17 8.05 5.36
CA ASP A 670 -25.17 8.56 4.00
C ASP A 670 -24.83 7.45 3.02
N LYS A 671 -25.68 7.32 2.02
CA LYS A 671 -25.58 6.31 0.97
C LYS A 671 -25.11 6.94 -0.32
N MET A 672 -24.34 6.19 -1.07
CA MET A 672 -24.02 6.57 -2.43
C MET A 672 -25.24 6.36 -3.33
N ASP A 673 -25.53 7.29 -4.21
CA ASP A 673 -26.57 7.12 -5.24
C ASP A 673 -26.01 6.31 -6.42
N ARG A 674 -26.78 5.33 -6.91
CA ARG A 674 -26.32 4.43 -7.97
C ARG A 674 -26.15 5.10 -9.33
N GLU A 675 -27.03 6.02 -9.67
CA GLU A 675 -26.92 6.73 -10.96
C GLU A 675 -25.81 7.76 -10.90
N ASP A 676 -25.60 8.38 -9.74
CA ASP A 676 -24.46 9.27 -9.52
C ASP A 676 -23.13 8.49 -9.56
N TRP A 677 -23.10 7.26 -9.05
CA TRP A 677 -21.91 6.39 -9.17
C TRP A 677 -21.58 6.07 -10.64
N LYS A 678 -22.58 5.69 -11.43
CA LYS A 678 -22.38 5.43 -12.87
C LYS A 678 -21.86 6.67 -13.58
N LYS A 679 -22.43 7.83 -13.27
CA LYS A 679 -21.95 9.12 -13.78
C LYS A 679 -20.52 9.42 -13.36
N SER A 680 -20.15 9.08 -12.12
CA SER A 680 -18.80 9.26 -11.59
C SER A 680 -17.78 8.47 -12.40
N LEU A 681 -18.06 7.21 -12.71
CA LEU A 681 -17.20 6.39 -13.56
C LEU A 681 -17.05 7.00 -14.97
N THR A 682 -18.18 7.39 -15.62
CA THR A 682 -18.15 8.03 -16.94
C THR A 682 -17.24 9.26 -16.95
N MET A 683 -17.38 10.11 -15.95
CA MET A 683 -16.58 11.34 -15.86
C MET A 683 -15.10 11.07 -15.61
N LEU A 684 -14.77 10.06 -14.79
CA LEU A 684 -13.39 9.66 -14.56
C LEU A 684 -12.76 9.06 -15.83
N TYR A 685 -13.47 8.18 -16.54
CA TYR A 685 -13.00 7.60 -17.79
C TYR A 685 -12.70 8.68 -18.82
N LYS A 686 -13.63 9.62 -18.99
CA LYS A 686 -13.42 10.78 -19.85
C LYS A 686 -12.17 11.56 -19.46
N ARG A 687 -11.94 11.77 -18.15
CA ARG A 687 -10.77 12.49 -17.64
C ARG A 687 -9.46 11.78 -17.96
N PHE A 688 -9.44 10.43 -17.96
CA PHE A 688 -8.31 9.61 -18.40
C PHE A 688 -8.20 9.45 -19.92
N GLY A 689 -9.19 9.88 -20.70
CA GLY A 689 -9.26 9.60 -22.15
C GLY A 689 -9.60 8.14 -22.45
N TRP A 690 -10.19 7.44 -21.49
CA TRP A 690 -10.72 6.10 -21.67
C TRP A 690 -12.14 6.18 -22.23
N ASP A 691 -12.62 5.08 -22.80
CA ASP A 691 -13.98 5.00 -23.31
C ASP A 691 -15.02 5.20 -22.22
N GLU A 692 -15.96 6.11 -22.43
CA GLU A 692 -16.93 6.54 -21.41
C GLU A 692 -17.93 5.42 -21.03
N GLU A 693 -18.18 4.45 -21.91
CA GLU A 693 -19.09 3.33 -21.66
C GLU A 693 -18.38 2.10 -21.09
N LEU A 694 -17.22 1.77 -21.64
CA LEU A 694 -16.49 0.55 -21.31
C LEU A 694 -15.44 0.74 -20.21
N GLY A 695 -14.83 1.93 -20.12
CA GLY A 695 -13.77 2.21 -19.15
C GLY A 695 -12.40 1.65 -19.52
N CYS A 696 -12.18 1.27 -20.79
CA CYS A 696 -10.88 0.87 -21.32
C CYS A 696 -10.21 2.01 -22.10
N PRO A 697 -8.86 2.01 -22.24
CA PRO A 697 -8.17 3.06 -22.98
C PRO A 697 -8.58 3.13 -24.43
N THR A 698 -8.76 4.36 -24.95
CA THR A 698 -9.05 4.60 -26.36
C THR A 698 -7.78 4.69 -27.20
N LYS A 699 -7.90 4.54 -28.51
CA LYS A 699 -6.77 4.70 -29.45
C LYS A 699 -6.10 6.07 -29.34
N GLN A 700 -6.88 7.15 -29.15
CA GLN A 700 -6.33 8.49 -28.96
C GLN A 700 -5.57 8.60 -27.64
N CYS A 701 -6.12 8.06 -26.56
CA CYS A 701 -5.45 8.05 -25.25
C CYS A 701 -4.08 7.35 -25.31
N LEU A 702 -4.04 6.16 -25.93
CA LEU A 702 -2.80 5.40 -26.06
C LEU A 702 -1.75 6.15 -26.91
N ALA A 703 -2.17 6.78 -28.01
CA ALA A 703 -1.29 7.59 -28.86
C ALA A 703 -0.76 8.83 -28.10
N ASP A 704 -1.58 9.55 -27.36
CA ASP A 704 -1.19 10.74 -26.59
C ASP A 704 -0.18 10.43 -25.48
N LEU A 705 -0.22 9.19 -24.96
CA LEU A 705 0.64 8.71 -23.87
C LEU A 705 1.87 7.90 -24.38
N GLY A 706 2.06 7.75 -25.71
CA GLY A 706 3.19 7.02 -26.28
C GLY A 706 3.10 5.51 -26.04
N LEU A 707 1.88 4.95 -26.07
CA LEU A 707 1.58 3.54 -25.88
C LEU A 707 1.13 2.88 -27.20
N GLU A 708 1.90 3.14 -28.29
CA GLU A 708 1.54 2.68 -29.63
C GLU A 708 1.66 1.16 -29.80
N GLN A 709 2.58 0.51 -29.07
CA GLN A 709 2.69 -0.95 -29.12
C GLN A 709 1.49 -1.58 -28.41
N GLU A 710 1.13 -1.08 -27.26
CA GLU A 710 -0.04 -1.51 -26.49
C GLU A 710 -1.34 -1.31 -27.31
N SER A 711 -1.43 -0.24 -28.08
CA SER A 711 -2.54 0.00 -29.01
C SER A 711 -2.64 -1.06 -30.10
N LYS A 712 -1.52 -1.47 -30.71
CA LYS A 712 -1.47 -2.53 -31.71
C LYS A 712 -1.85 -3.89 -31.11
N ASP A 713 -1.33 -4.20 -29.92
CA ASP A 713 -1.63 -5.45 -29.25
C ASP A 713 -3.13 -5.57 -28.94
N LEU A 714 -3.77 -4.48 -28.47
CA LEU A 714 -5.22 -4.45 -28.26
C LEU A 714 -6.02 -4.53 -29.58
N GLU A 715 -5.52 -3.94 -30.67
CA GLU A 715 -6.14 -4.05 -32.01
C GLU A 715 -6.09 -5.50 -32.49
N GLU A 716 -4.97 -6.20 -32.36
CA GLU A 716 -4.81 -7.62 -32.71
C GLU A 716 -5.74 -8.55 -31.92
N LEU A 717 -5.97 -8.21 -30.64
CA LEU A 717 -6.91 -8.93 -29.78
C LEU A 717 -8.39 -8.57 -30.04
N GLY A 718 -8.66 -7.54 -30.83
CA GLY A 718 -10.01 -7.03 -31.07
C GLY A 718 -10.62 -6.32 -29.87
N LEU A 719 -9.77 -5.76 -29.01
CA LEU A 719 -10.16 -5.08 -27.76
C LEU A 719 -9.96 -3.56 -27.81
N LEU A 720 -9.29 -3.05 -28.85
CA LEU A 720 -9.06 -1.62 -29.01
C LEU A 720 -10.36 -0.88 -29.30
N VAL A 721 -10.54 0.25 -28.64
CA VAL A 721 -11.67 1.16 -28.88
C VAL A 721 -11.17 2.39 -29.63
N ASP A 722 -11.82 2.69 -30.76
CA ASP A 722 -11.53 3.87 -31.56
C ASP A 722 -12.02 5.17 -30.89
N GLY A 723 -11.46 6.30 -31.32
CA GLY A 723 -11.87 7.62 -30.84
C GLY A 723 -11.10 8.07 -29.60
N GLY A 724 -11.74 8.88 -28.77
CA GLY A 724 -11.17 9.48 -27.57
C GLY A 724 -11.00 10.99 -27.66
N VAL A 725 -10.69 11.62 -26.53
CA VAL A 725 -10.45 13.07 -26.40
C VAL A 725 -8.94 13.29 -26.26
N ALA A 726 -8.40 14.25 -26.99
CA ALA A 726 -6.97 14.57 -26.95
C ALA A 726 -6.52 14.99 -25.54
N TYR A 727 -5.28 14.67 -25.18
CA TYR A 727 -4.72 14.93 -23.84
C TYR A 727 -4.88 16.38 -23.41
N ASP A 728 -4.50 17.33 -24.27
CA ASP A 728 -4.54 18.75 -23.94
C ASP A 728 -5.97 19.33 -23.80
N GLU A 729 -6.98 18.66 -24.35
CA GLU A 729 -8.39 19.06 -24.26
C GLU A 729 -9.03 18.63 -22.92
N ARG A 730 -8.51 17.56 -22.30
CA ARG A 730 -9.07 16.93 -21.10
C ARG A 730 -8.26 17.15 -19.83
N THR A 731 -7.06 17.73 -19.92
CA THR A 731 -6.14 17.87 -18.79
C THR A 731 -6.07 19.29 -18.26
N ARG A 732 -5.94 19.39 -16.94
CA ARG A 732 -5.63 20.64 -16.24
C ARG A 732 -4.11 20.81 -16.15
N LYS A 733 -3.62 22.05 -16.18
CA LYS A 733 -2.21 22.37 -15.98
C LYS A 733 -1.95 22.78 -14.53
N TYR A 734 -0.95 22.19 -13.92
CA TYR A 734 -0.57 22.37 -12.52
C TYR A 734 0.70 23.17 -12.32
N ASP A 735 1.67 23.11 -13.24
CA ASP A 735 2.99 23.71 -13.08
C ASP A 735 2.96 25.19 -12.65
N GLY A 736 2.32 26.05 -13.40
CA GLY A 736 2.22 27.48 -13.06
C GLY A 736 1.36 27.76 -11.83
N LEU A 737 0.48 26.85 -11.47
CA LEU A 737 -0.43 26.96 -10.34
C LEU A 737 0.31 26.68 -9.01
N LEU A 738 1.15 25.67 -9.00
CA LEU A 738 1.81 25.20 -7.78
C LEU A 738 3.03 26.04 -7.40
N LYS A 739 3.75 26.58 -8.38
CA LYS A 739 4.96 27.40 -8.17
C LYS A 739 4.75 28.67 -7.35
N LYS A 740 3.54 29.23 -7.34
CA LYS A 740 3.24 30.44 -6.56
C LYS A 740 3.38 30.28 -5.04
N TYR A 741 3.41 29.03 -4.54
CA TYR A 741 3.54 28.73 -3.12
C TYR A 741 4.97 28.39 -2.68
N CYS A 742 5.91 28.39 -3.61
CA CYS A 742 7.29 27.93 -3.41
C CYS A 742 8.28 29.08 -3.15
N GLY A 743 7.83 30.21 -2.56
CA GLY A 743 8.61 31.46 -2.48
C GLY A 743 10.01 31.37 -1.88
N ASP A 744 10.22 30.48 -0.91
CA ASP A 744 11.52 30.30 -0.21
C ASP A 744 12.27 29.04 -0.67
N ASN A 745 11.84 28.43 -1.77
CA ASN A 745 12.43 27.22 -2.29
C ASN A 745 13.77 27.51 -2.99
N PRO A 746 14.88 26.80 -2.66
CA PRO A 746 16.17 27.03 -3.27
C PRO A 746 16.19 26.88 -4.80
N ALA A 747 15.33 26.03 -5.37
CA ALA A 747 15.25 25.87 -6.82
C ALA A 747 14.64 27.08 -7.54
N ASN A 748 14.05 28.03 -6.83
CA ASN A 748 13.49 29.27 -7.37
C ASN A 748 14.45 30.48 -7.20
N ALA A 749 15.60 30.26 -6.58
CA ALA A 749 16.64 31.28 -6.39
C ALA A 749 17.63 31.26 -7.56
#